data_1e43c0d33549413e86c133f7d7764cd9
#
_entry.id   1e43c0d33549413e86c133f7d7764cd9
#
_cell.length_a   1.000
_cell.length_b   1.000
_cell.length_c   1.000
_cell.angle_alpha   90.00
_cell.angle_beta   90.00
_cell.angle_gamma   90.00
#
_symmetry.space_group_name_H-M   'P 1'
#
loop_
_entity.id
_entity.type
_entity.pdbx_description
1 polymer ?
#
loop_
_entity_poly.entity_id
_entity_poly.type
_entity_poly.pdbx_seq_one_letter_code
_entity_poly.pdbx_strand_id
1 'polypeptide(L)'
;MNRVYKTKWSAAHQQYVVTDEHHATKGKAAKSTLAIAVASIMMATGAQAAYMEPGFVAENSTQVTEAQKSFETSEYQKDWGLTAMHASKAYALGFNGKGVTVGVMDSGALLNIHPDLTGDRFSVSSAKGEYGSVGNRYPQAVDKDKGTVGNPFNKGEEFDIDGNWKEGVNDSHGTHVTGTVGGNRDGSEFHGVAWGSNIIVGNTGATDDNNYGPFQDYEYFKAAWGDLAEKIAKANGDRGGVINNSWGTNTRVVDQKDKGHDGYNTGVHLNVNTEAETDYEFMFFAKRYGFDQTAANGIVDDKSFVYAAYEAVKDRNIVQIMTTGNRDMKNPYYRALYPLYNPAAEKHWIAVAGLKQGSKAGSYELVKNFNEAGQGKWWTVAAPGNSIYSSTTDDHGNPGYASWGGTSMAAPHVAGAMGVLMSRYDQMNALQVRDVMFTTANHKNADGTNMEGWTDVDGTVRKDGEVSDRMGWGVPDLDKGMYGPGQFLGKFEYNMAKAGSLDVWSNDISNVALDQRKAEDDAWMKATADGTKLAYGEIITGKDFVVKDGDGEGTESDRTSHIVGDHEKATLLAAYAERAQAIKDKRANDNAGYKGTLVKQGEGTLVMTGNNSYAGTTTVEGGTLLAFAESIGIDNKVTVQNGGKFGVLSSYNDQFTMKGQLVSKEAATGKLKVDIANGGTLVIDAASNVIVDSVTFNGDKKFELSLEGADGSTLAAVFNGEKDAITGSFEAKNNKAEDKLFDNLNAEAKSDFVFFDVAKATGSGNKATVTMTKKDGITVEQFAKTANEQRIASAIAASGSSLTGQILSTKKDQVSLIGDTLATLDDDFYATARNALVVNATAVSRTVMDP
;
A
#
# COMPACT_ATOMS: atom_id res chain seq x y z
N MET A 1 4.38 -0.29 -55.83
CA MET A 1 3.28 -0.69 -54.89
C MET A 1 3.05 0.47 -53.96
N ASN A 2 1.89 1.13 -54.06
CA ASN A 2 1.54 2.24 -53.18
C ASN A 2 1.25 1.69 -51.83
N ARG A 3 1.99 2.10 -50.81
CA ARG A 3 1.64 1.82 -49.40
C ARG A 3 0.55 2.78 -49.00
N VAL A 4 -0.62 2.24 -48.62
CA VAL A 4 -1.70 3.04 -48.09
C VAL A 4 -1.51 3.10 -46.56
N TYR A 5 -1.34 4.29 -46.05
CA TYR A 5 -1.23 4.55 -44.61
C TYR A 5 -2.63 5.00 -44.05
N LYS A 6 -3.00 4.45 -42.92
CA LYS A 6 -4.18 4.88 -42.16
C LYS A 6 -3.74 5.59 -40.91
N THR A 7 -4.39 6.67 -40.56
CA THR A 7 -4.24 7.31 -39.27
C THR A 7 -5.22 6.70 -38.27
N LYS A 8 -4.73 6.33 -37.10
CA LYS A 8 -5.54 5.82 -36.01
C LYS A 8 -5.25 6.66 -34.77
N TRP A 9 -6.30 7.02 -34.04
CA TRP A 9 -6.15 7.68 -32.76
C TRP A 9 -5.54 6.72 -31.74
N SER A 10 -4.45 7.12 -31.11
CA SER A 10 -3.83 6.37 -30.02
C SER A 10 -4.24 7.01 -28.70
N ALA A 11 -5.07 6.34 -27.94
CA ALA A 11 -5.48 6.79 -26.61
C ALA A 11 -4.32 6.82 -25.61
N ALA A 12 -3.29 6.00 -25.83
CA ALA A 12 -2.09 6.00 -24.99
C ALA A 12 -1.18 7.21 -25.23
N HIS A 13 -1.28 7.82 -26.42
CA HIS A 13 -0.43 8.95 -26.83
C HIS A 13 -1.24 10.20 -27.13
N GLN A 14 -2.60 10.15 -26.96
CA GLN A 14 -3.53 11.25 -27.25
C GLN A 14 -3.28 11.95 -28.61
N GLN A 15 -2.87 11.20 -29.63
CA GLN A 15 -2.61 11.72 -30.98
C GLN A 15 -2.93 10.69 -32.05
N TYR A 16 -3.09 11.17 -33.30
CA TYR A 16 -3.23 10.30 -34.45
C TYR A 16 -1.86 9.73 -34.84
N VAL A 17 -1.73 8.41 -34.85
CA VAL A 17 -0.55 7.69 -35.32
C VAL A 17 -0.82 7.09 -36.68
N VAL A 18 0.21 7.12 -37.54
CA VAL A 18 0.16 6.53 -38.87
C VAL A 18 0.52 5.07 -38.79
N THR A 19 -0.36 4.18 -39.22
CA THR A 19 -0.15 2.72 -39.26
C THR A 19 -0.23 2.24 -40.71
N ASP A 20 0.50 1.19 -41.05
CA ASP A 20 0.32 0.50 -42.33
C ASP A 20 -0.82 -0.53 -42.25
N GLU A 21 -1.28 -1.02 -43.40
CA GLU A 21 -2.43 -1.92 -43.49
C GLU A 21 -2.18 -3.37 -43.00
N HIS A 22 -0.93 -3.69 -42.64
CA HIS A 22 -0.51 -5.05 -42.25
C HIS A 22 -0.35 -5.24 -40.74
N HIS A 23 -0.51 -4.19 -39.94
CA HIS A 23 -0.53 -4.35 -38.49
C HIS A 23 -1.94 -4.72 -38.00
N ALA A 24 -2.32 -5.98 -38.23
CA ALA A 24 -3.51 -6.56 -37.62
C ALA A 24 -3.25 -6.84 -36.12
N THR A 25 -3.96 -6.14 -35.28
CA THR A 25 -4.06 -6.40 -33.85
C THR A 25 -4.70 -7.77 -33.59
N LYS A 26 -3.91 -8.82 -33.61
CA LYS A 26 -4.17 -10.12 -32.95
C LYS A 26 -2.84 -10.65 -32.42
N GLY A 27 -2.32 -10.02 -31.40
CA GLY A 27 -1.23 -10.55 -30.58
C GLY A 27 -1.85 -11.43 -29.50
N LYS A 28 -1.57 -12.73 -29.56
CA LYS A 28 -1.87 -13.68 -28.49
C LYS A 28 -1.14 -13.25 -27.21
N ALA A 29 -1.82 -13.34 -26.07
CA ALA A 29 -1.38 -13.04 -24.72
C ALA A 29 -0.23 -13.92 -24.17
N ALA A 30 0.61 -14.50 -25.02
CA ALA A 30 1.67 -15.43 -24.63
C ALA A 30 3.10 -14.87 -24.73
N LYS A 31 3.27 -13.58 -25.07
CA LYS A 31 4.59 -12.92 -25.11
C LYS A 31 4.78 -11.80 -24.08
N SER A 32 3.79 -11.61 -23.20
CA SER A 32 3.82 -10.52 -22.21
C SER A 32 4.67 -10.82 -20.98
N THR A 33 4.99 -12.08 -20.70
CA THR A 33 5.71 -12.43 -19.47
C THR A 33 7.19 -12.03 -19.51
N LEU A 34 7.81 -12.09 -20.69
CA LEU A 34 9.23 -11.69 -20.82
C LEU A 34 9.38 -10.16 -20.97
N ALA A 35 8.49 -9.52 -21.68
CA ALA A 35 8.46 -8.04 -21.79
C ALA A 35 8.05 -7.39 -20.44
N ILE A 36 7.22 -8.07 -19.65
CA ILE A 36 6.91 -7.67 -18.28
C ILE A 36 8.13 -7.95 -17.37
N ALA A 37 8.91 -9.01 -17.63
CA ALA A 37 10.17 -9.25 -16.91
C ALA A 37 11.21 -8.17 -17.21
N VAL A 38 11.37 -7.76 -18.44
CA VAL A 38 12.28 -6.65 -18.83
C VAL A 38 11.74 -5.30 -18.34
N ALA A 39 10.46 -5.05 -18.45
CA ALA A 39 9.85 -3.85 -17.86
C ALA A 39 9.87 -3.89 -16.31
N SER A 40 9.76 -5.05 -15.67
CA SER A 40 9.90 -5.16 -14.23
C SER A 40 11.35 -5.28 -13.78
N ILE A 41 12.28 -5.71 -14.62
CA ILE A 41 13.71 -5.54 -14.38
C ILE A 41 14.11 -4.07 -14.56
N MET A 42 13.61 -3.36 -15.56
CA MET A 42 13.80 -1.92 -15.65
C MET A 42 13.02 -1.15 -14.57
N MET A 43 11.88 -1.66 -14.10
CA MET A 43 11.14 -1.11 -12.97
C MET A 43 11.66 -1.57 -11.61
N ALA A 44 12.24 -2.75 -11.49
CA ALA A 44 12.85 -3.26 -10.27
C ALA A 44 14.36 -3.04 -10.18
N THR A 45 15.05 -2.80 -11.27
CA THR A 45 16.49 -2.53 -11.32
C THR A 45 16.81 -1.04 -11.32
N GLY A 46 15.88 -0.19 -10.88
CA GLY A 46 16.17 1.22 -10.65
C GLY A 46 16.60 2.02 -11.86
N ALA A 47 16.43 1.51 -13.08
CA ALA A 47 16.41 2.35 -14.26
C ALA A 47 15.06 3.07 -14.39
N GLN A 48 14.36 3.25 -13.30
CA GLN A 48 13.26 4.18 -13.21
C GLN A 48 13.82 5.57 -13.08
N ALA A 49 14.19 6.06 -14.19
CA ALA A 49 14.32 7.47 -14.32
C ALA A 49 12.98 8.11 -13.92
N ALA A 50 13.03 9.13 -13.09
CA ALA A 50 11.82 9.84 -12.69
C ALA A 50 11.08 10.32 -13.94
N TYR A 51 9.81 9.93 -14.07
CA TYR A 51 8.98 10.37 -15.18
C TYR A 51 8.67 11.86 -15.04
N MET A 52 8.85 12.59 -16.10
CA MET A 52 8.42 13.98 -16.23
C MET A 52 7.20 14.05 -17.15
N GLU A 53 6.21 14.86 -16.82
CA GLU A 53 5.17 15.20 -17.77
C GLU A 53 5.72 16.22 -18.78
N PRO A 54 5.52 16.01 -20.09
CA PRO A 54 4.74 14.96 -20.77
C PRO A 54 5.52 13.71 -21.21
N GLY A 55 6.18 13.00 -20.29
CA GLY A 55 6.79 11.70 -20.58
C GLY A 55 8.32 11.70 -20.69
N PHE A 56 8.97 12.68 -20.12
CA PHE A 56 10.42 12.70 -19.99
C PHE A 56 10.91 11.80 -18.87
N VAL A 57 12.07 11.23 -19.11
CA VAL A 57 12.78 10.40 -18.13
C VAL A 57 13.87 11.26 -17.48
N ALA A 58 13.86 11.39 -16.15
CA ALA A 58 14.93 12.08 -15.44
C ALA A 58 16.18 11.19 -15.38
N GLU A 59 17.27 11.67 -15.93
CA GLU A 59 18.53 10.91 -16.06
C GLU A 59 19.46 11.05 -14.86
N ASN A 60 19.17 11.98 -13.94
CA ASN A 60 20.01 12.24 -12.78
C ASN A 60 19.21 12.83 -11.60
N SER A 61 19.81 12.86 -10.42
CA SER A 61 19.20 13.33 -9.18
C SER A 61 18.70 14.78 -9.22
N THR A 62 19.30 15.64 -10.04
CA THR A 62 18.84 17.02 -10.21
C THR A 62 17.50 17.07 -10.91
N GLN A 63 17.28 16.22 -11.89
CA GLN A 63 16.05 16.14 -12.65
C GLN A 63 14.91 15.45 -11.89
N VAL A 64 15.19 14.71 -10.83
CA VAL A 64 14.14 14.08 -10.00
C VAL A 64 13.17 15.12 -9.42
N THR A 65 13.71 16.25 -8.93
CA THR A 65 12.87 17.35 -8.41
C THR A 65 12.04 18.00 -9.53
N GLU A 66 12.58 18.12 -10.72
CA GLU A 66 11.85 18.63 -11.89
C GLU A 66 10.75 17.66 -12.31
N ALA A 67 11.04 16.35 -12.29
CA ALA A 67 10.06 15.30 -12.55
C ALA A 67 8.88 15.36 -11.57
N GLN A 68 9.12 15.50 -10.29
CA GLN A 68 8.07 15.67 -9.28
C GLN A 68 7.21 16.90 -9.59
N LYS A 69 7.86 18.07 -9.81
CA LYS A 69 7.15 19.31 -10.14
C LYS A 69 6.33 19.22 -11.41
N SER A 70 6.73 18.39 -12.38
CA SER A 70 5.99 18.21 -13.62
C SER A 70 4.59 17.61 -13.40
N PHE A 71 4.40 16.84 -12.32
CA PHE A 71 3.11 16.29 -11.93
C PHE A 71 2.26 17.26 -11.08
N GLU A 72 2.86 18.32 -10.51
CA GLU A 72 2.19 19.29 -9.65
C GLU A 72 1.49 20.38 -10.47
N THR A 73 0.68 19.96 -11.44
CA THR A 73 -0.10 20.80 -12.34
C THR A 73 -1.24 21.53 -11.61
N SER A 74 -1.96 22.42 -12.31
CA SER A 74 -3.16 23.07 -11.76
C SER A 74 -4.23 22.06 -11.38
N GLU A 75 -4.36 20.98 -12.11
CA GLU A 75 -5.25 19.85 -11.84
C GLU A 75 -4.87 19.15 -10.52
N TYR A 76 -3.58 18.82 -10.32
CA TYR A 76 -3.05 18.26 -9.08
C TYR A 76 -3.27 19.18 -7.87
N GLN A 77 -3.11 20.50 -8.03
CA GLN A 77 -3.20 21.49 -6.96
C GLN A 77 -4.64 21.72 -6.46
N LYS A 78 -5.65 21.24 -7.17
CA LYS A 78 -7.05 21.35 -6.74
C LYS A 78 -7.35 20.50 -5.51
N ASP A 79 -6.70 19.36 -5.39
CA ASP A 79 -6.77 18.52 -4.20
C ASP A 79 -5.45 18.61 -3.39
N TRP A 80 -5.48 19.37 -2.32
CA TRP A 80 -4.34 19.55 -1.44
C TRP A 80 -3.87 18.23 -0.78
N GLY A 81 -4.75 17.23 -0.75
CA GLY A 81 -4.46 15.92 -0.21
C GLY A 81 -3.34 15.21 -0.95
N LEU A 82 -3.23 15.42 -2.24
CA LEU A 82 -2.14 14.85 -3.05
C LEU A 82 -0.77 15.34 -2.59
N THR A 83 -0.67 16.64 -2.26
CA THR A 83 0.57 17.23 -1.71
C THR A 83 0.85 16.73 -0.29
N ALA A 84 -0.16 16.64 0.55
CA ALA A 84 -0.02 16.16 1.93
C ALA A 84 0.48 14.71 2.02
N MET A 85 0.16 13.89 1.03
CA MET A 85 0.59 12.50 0.92
C MET A 85 1.82 12.31 0.02
N HIS A 86 2.45 13.38 -0.46
CA HIS A 86 3.61 13.34 -1.38
C HIS A 86 3.35 12.54 -2.68
N ALA A 87 2.14 12.60 -3.23
CA ALA A 87 1.72 11.78 -4.35
C ALA A 87 2.56 12.02 -5.62
N SER A 88 2.97 13.26 -5.90
CA SER A 88 3.82 13.61 -7.04
C SER A 88 5.12 12.83 -7.10
N LYS A 89 5.66 12.45 -5.93
CA LYS A 89 6.88 11.63 -5.86
C LYS A 89 6.68 10.20 -6.34
N ALA A 90 5.56 9.57 -5.96
CA ALA A 90 5.19 8.25 -6.50
C ALA A 90 4.95 8.30 -8.02
N TYR A 91 4.27 9.34 -8.50
CA TYR A 91 4.02 9.52 -9.93
C TYR A 91 5.31 9.73 -10.72
N ALA A 92 6.25 10.51 -10.20
CA ALA A 92 7.57 10.67 -10.78
C ALA A 92 8.37 9.37 -10.84
N LEU A 93 8.08 8.41 -9.97
CA LEU A 93 8.61 7.04 -10.01
C LEU A 93 7.81 6.11 -10.93
N GLY A 94 6.74 6.59 -11.58
CA GLY A 94 5.89 5.81 -12.47
C GLY A 94 4.73 5.07 -11.80
N PHE A 95 4.48 5.29 -10.49
CA PHE A 95 3.43 4.61 -9.75
C PHE A 95 2.21 5.50 -9.54
N ASN A 96 1.11 5.15 -10.17
CA ASN A 96 -0.16 5.88 -10.16
C ASN A 96 -1.38 4.98 -9.94
N GLY A 97 -1.15 3.74 -9.52
CA GLY A 97 -2.19 2.73 -9.35
C GLY A 97 -2.43 1.84 -10.57
N LYS A 98 -1.71 2.03 -11.68
CA LYS A 98 -1.88 1.21 -12.88
C LYS A 98 -1.71 -0.29 -12.61
N GLY A 99 -2.64 -1.09 -13.13
CA GLY A 99 -2.63 -2.54 -12.94
C GLY A 99 -3.24 -3.01 -11.60
N VAL A 100 -3.82 -2.08 -10.82
CA VAL A 100 -4.50 -2.37 -9.56
C VAL A 100 -5.97 -2.01 -9.67
N THR A 101 -6.84 -2.85 -9.13
CA THR A 101 -8.28 -2.61 -9.03
C THR A 101 -8.63 -2.25 -7.58
N VAL A 102 -9.32 -1.12 -7.40
CA VAL A 102 -9.80 -0.60 -6.11
C VAL A 102 -11.32 -0.63 -6.08
N GLY A 103 -11.92 -1.06 -4.97
CA GLY A 103 -13.36 -1.05 -4.77
C GLY A 103 -13.82 0.19 -4.01
N VAL A 104 -14.99 0.69 -4.38
CA VAL A 104 -15.71 1.75 -3.65
C VAL A 104 -17.10 1.25 -3.35
N MET A 105 -17.45 1.12 -2.07
CA MET A 105 -18.82 0.84 -1.61
C MET A 105 -19.40 2.12 -1.04
N ASP A 106 -20.31 2.75 -1.79
CA ASP A 106 -20.91 4.05 -1.44
C ASP A 106 -22.30 4.19 -2.07
N SER A 107 -22.85 5.38 -2.22
CA SER A 107 -24.17 5.64 -2.81
C SER A 107 -24.23 5.44 -4.33
N GLY A 108 -23.28 4.77 -4.94
CA GLY A 108 -23.14 4.69 -6.39
C GLY A 108 -22.40 5.89 -6.96
N ALA A 109 -21.97 5.83 -8.23
CA ALA A 109 -21.24 6.92 -8.88
C ALA A 109 -21.75 7.19 -10.30
N LEU A 110 -21.64 8.44 -10.75
CA LEU A 110 -22.05 8.90 -12.08
C LEU A 110 -21.05 8.48 -13.16
N LEU A 111 -20.89 7.16 -13.33
CA LEU A 111 -19.94 6.57 -14.27
C LEU A 111 -20.35 6.80 -15.73
N ASN A 112 -19.34 7.02 -16.58
CA ASN A 112 -19.51 7.27 -18.04
C ASN A 112 -20.37 8.49 -18.42
N ILE A 113 -20.71 9.33 -17.44
CA ILE A 113 -21.38 10.61 -17.61
C ILE A 113 -20.49 11.72 -17.09
N HIS A 114 -19.97 11.59 -15.86
CA HIS A 114 -18.99 12.54 -15.33
C HIS A 114 -17.67 12.42 -16.10
N PRO A 115 -17.04 13.51 -16.60
CA PRO A 115 -15.81 13.46 -17.40
C PRO A 115 -14.67 12.66 -16.74
N ASP A 116 -14.46 12.88 -15.44
CA ASP A 116 -13.39 12.22 -14.70
C ASP A 116 -13.66 10.73 -14.37
N LEU A 117 -14.90 10.27 -14.59
CA LEU A 117 -15.33 8.91 -14.29
C LEU A 117 -15.70 8.13 -15.56
N THR A 118 -14.98 8.37 -16.64
CA THR A 118 -15.20 7.73 -17.93
C THR A 118 -14.09 6.78 -18.33
N GLY A 119 -14.42 5.81 -19.19
CA GLY A 119 -13.49 4.86 -19.78
C GLY A 119 -13.54 3.47 -19.15
N ASP A 120 -12.84 2.52 -19.79
CA ASP A 120 -12.89 1.09 -19.49
C ASP A 120 -12.38 0.70 -18.09
N ARG A 121 -11.71 1.63 -17.39
CA ARG A 121 -11.22 1.39 -16.04
C ARG A 121 -12.29 1.55 -14.94
N PHE A 122 -13.47 2.05 -15.28
CA PHE A 122 -14.59 2.15 -14.35
C PHE A 122 -15.63 1.08 -14.64
N SER A 123 -16.07 0.39 -13.58
CA SER A 123 -17.09 -0.65 -13.67
C SER A 123 -17.89 -0.70 -12.37
N VAL A 124 -18.95 -1.52 -12.35
CA VAL A 124 -19.83 -1.65 -11.19
C VAL A 124 -19.86 -3.08 -10.66
N SER A 125 -20.13 -3.21 -9.37
CA SER A 125 -20.62 -4.42 -8.73
C SER A 125 -22.15 -4.35 -8.63
N SER A 126 -22.79 -5.51 -8.36
CA SER A 126 -24.25 -5.61 -8.26
C SER A 126 -24.60 -6.49 -7.06
N ALA A 127 -25.44 -5.96 -6.18
CA ALA A 127 -26.04 -6.72 -5.10
C ALA A 127 -27.37 -7.33 -5.55
N LYS A 128 -27.53 -8.64 -5.39
CA LYS A 128 -28.77 -9.36 -5.73
C LYS A 128 -29.15 -10.32 -4.62
N GLY A 129 -30.42 -10.35 -4.24
CA GLY A 129 -30.93 -11.23 -3.20
C GLY A 129 -32.26 -10.77 -2.64
N GLU A 130 -32.53 -11.17 -1.42
CA GLU A 130 -33.71 -10.79 -0.64
C GLU A 130 -33.29 -10.18 0.69
N TYR A 131 -33.98 -9.10 1.12
CA TYR A 131 -33.73 -8.51 2.43
C TYR A 131 -34.02 -9.49 3.56
N GLY A 132 -33.13 -9.56 4.52
CA GLY A 132 -33.26 -10.39 5.73
C GLY A 132 -34.10 -9.74 6.84
N SER A 133 -34.33 -8.44 6.77
CA SER A 133 -35.01 -7.63 7.78
C SER A 133 -35.93 -6.59 7.16
N VAL A 134 -36.63 -5.84 7.99
CA VAL A 134 -37.40 -4.65 7.62
C VAL A 134 -36.55 -3.41 7.84
N GLY A 135 -36.55 -2.49 6.90
CA GLY A 135 -35.80 -1.26 7.00
C GLY A 135 -36.30 -0.17 6.06
N ASN A 136 -35.46 0.82 5.79
CA ASN A 136 -35.79 1.95 4.93
C ASN A 136 -34.63 2.35 4.02
N ARG A 137 -34.98 2.94 2.87
CA ARG A 137 -34.08 3.43 1.84
C ARG A 137 -34.12 4.95 1.74
N TYR A 138 -33.10 5.54 1.19
CA TYR A 138 -33.09 6.87 0.63
C TYR A 138 -33.54 6.80 -0.87
N PRO A 139 -34.18 7.79 -1.45
CA PRO A 139 -34.70 8.97 -0.76
C PRO A 139 -35.97 8.62 0.03
N GLN A 140 -36.19 9.37 1.07
CA GLN A 140 -37.46 9.33 1.76
C GLN A 140 -38.52 9.96 0.86
N ALA A 141 -39.66 9.29 0.72
CA ALA A 141 -40.76 9.85 0.00
C ALA A 141 -41.35 11.07 0.75
N VAL A 142 -41.76 12.09 0.02
CA VAL A 142 -42.46 13.27 0.59
C VAL A 142 -43.94 13.12 0.34
N ASP A 143 -44.71 12.91 1.38
CA ASP A 143 -46.17 13.00 1.34
C ASP A 143 -46.58 14.44 1.66
N LYS A 144 -47.35 15.06 0.77
CA LYS A 144 -47.74 16.45 0.91
C LYS A 144 -48.54 16.75 2.17
N ASP A 145 -49.20 15.72 2.72
CA ASP A 145 -50.08 15.88 3.90
C ASP A 145 -49.38 15.41 5.22
N LYS A 146 -48.32 14.62 5.12
CA LYS A 146 -47.66 14.03 6.28
C LYS A 146 -46.16 14.41 6.42
N GLY A 147 -45.63 15.17 5.45
CA GLY A 147 -44.21 15.47 5.43
C GLY A 147 -43.37 14.32 4.85
N THR A 148 -42.15 14.17 5.30
CA THR A 148 -41.25 13.09 4.85
C THR A 148 -41.76 11.75 5.36
N VAL A 149 -42.10 10.84 4.45
CA VAL A 149 -42.47 9.45 4.73
C VAL A 149 -41.30 8.54 4.38
N GLY A 150 -41.13 7.45 5.11
CA GLY A 150 -40.08 6.46 4.84
C GLY A 150 -40.28 5.81 3.44
N ASN A 151 -39.19 5.25 2.92
CA ASN A 151 -39.20 4.38 1.77
C ASN A 151 -38.84 2.95 2.23
N PRO A 152 -39.81 2.21 2.82
CA PRO A 152 -39.54 0.95 3.50
C PRO A 152 -39.21 -0.18 2.52
N PHE A 153 -38.41 -1.12 3.01
CA PHE A 153 -38.31 -2.45 2.44
C PHE A 153 -38.74 -3.50 3.47
N ASN A 154 -39.21 -4.64 3.01
CA ASN A 154 -39.70 -5.71 3.84
C ASN A 154 -38.78 -6.94 3.77
N LYS A 155 -38.76 -7.74 4.84
CA LYS A 155 -38.11 -9.05 4.82
C LYS A 155 -38.67 -9.91 3.70
N GLY A 156 -37.78 -10.51 2.91
CA GLY A 156 -38.13 -11.31 1.73
C GLY A 156 -38.42 -10.50 0.47
N GLU A 157 -38.32 -9.17 0.53
CA GLU A 157 -38.38 -8.34 -0.67
C GLU A 157 -37.08 -8.47 -1.47
N GLU A 158 -37.18 -8.68 -2.81
CA GLU A 158 -36.02 -8.80 -3.69
C GLU A 158 -35.29 -7.48 -3.89
N PHE A 159 -33.98 -7.53 -4.03
CA PHE A 159 -33.15 -6.43 -4.47
C PHE A 159 -32.24 -6.82 -5.65
N ASP A 160 -32.06 -5.88 -6.58
CA ASP A 160 -31.07 -5.94 -7.68
C ASP A 160 -30.54 -4.52 -7.91
N ILE A 161 -29.41 -4.21 -7.27
CA ILE A 161 -28.88 -2.84 -7.18
C ILE A 161 -27.43 -2.84 -7.64
N ASP A 162 -27.12 -2.03 -8.64
CA ASP A 162 -25.77 -1.85 -9.16
C ASP A 162 -25.13 -0.55 -8.65
N GLY A 163 -23.80 -0.39 -8.88
CA GLY A 163 -23.01 0.76 -8.44
C GLY A 163 -23.18 2.04 -9.26
N ASN A 164 -24.09 2.08 -10.25
CA ASN A 164 -24.35 3.31 -10.97
C ASN A 164 -25.22 4.27 -10.15
N TRP A 165 -24.90 5.55 -10.22
CA TRP A 165 -25.78 6.59 -9.69
C TRP A 165 -27.08 6.67 -10.51
N LYS A 166 -28.20 6.85 -9.83
CA LYS A 166 -29.53 6.95 -10.44
C LYS A 166 -30.28 8.17 -9.90
N GLU A 167 -30.82 9.00 -10.80
CA GLU A 167 -31.62 10.18 -10.48
C GLU A 167 -32.78 9.84 -9.53
N GLY A 168 -32.93 10.64 -8.48
CA GLY A 168 -33.99 10.48 -7.48
C GLY A 168 -33.86 9.23 -6.59
N VAL A 169 -32.73 8.51 -6.65
CA VAL A 169 -32.48 7.31 -5.88
C VAL A 169 -31.20 7.43 -5.04
N ASN A 170 -30.12 7.89 -5.64
CA ASN A 170 -28.80 7.89 -5.01
C ASN A 170 -28.33 9.30 -4.65
N ASP A 171 -27.64 9.45 -3.53
CA ASP A 171 -26.89 10.64 -3.16
C ASP A 171 -25.69 10.85 -4.11
N SER A 172 -25.25 12.08 -4.26
CA SER A 172 -24.06 12.44 -5.05
C SER A 172 -22.74 12.08 -4.35
N HIS A 173 -22.77 11.66 -3.09
CA HIS A 173 -21.64 11.37 -2.24
C HIS A 173 -20.69 10.34 -2.85
N GLY A 174 -21.21 9.21 -3.35
CA GLY A 174 -20.39 8.16 -3.97
C GLY A 174 -19.64 8.61 -5.23
N THR A 175 -20.19 9.57 -5.98
CA THR A 175 -19.50 10.20 -7.12
C THR A 175 -18.27 10.97 -6.65
N HIS A 176 -18.40 11.76 -5.56
CA HIS A 176 -17.30 12.51 -4.97
C HIS A 176 -16.20 11.59 -4.42
N VAL A 177 -16.59 10.56 -3.70
CA VAL A 177 -15.69 9.56 -3.15
C VAL A 177 -14.93 8.83 -4.27
N THR A 178 -15.62 8.38 -5.31
CA THR A 178 -15.03 7.67 -6.45
C THR A 178 -14.02 8.56 -7.20
N GLY A 179 -14.35 9.84 -7.40
CA GLY A 179 -13.43 10.82 -7.97
C GLY A 179 -12.16 10.98 -7.17
N THR A 180 -12.26 11.11 -5.85
CA THR A 180 -11.10 11.25 -4.94
C THR A 180 -10.21 10.01 -4.97
N VAL A 181 -10.78 8.79 -5.05
CA VAL A 181 -9.98 7.55 -5.20
C VAL A 181 -9.16 7.58 -6.48
N GLY A 182 -9.80 7.86 -7.62
CA GLY A 182 -9.13 7.65 -8.89
C GLY A 182 -9.77 8.33 -10.09
N GLY A 183 -10.30 9.55 -9.95
CA GLY A 183 -10.75 10.37 -11.07
C GLY A 183 -9.67 10.50 -12.15
N ASN A 184 -10.08 10.60 -13.41
CA ASN A 184 -9.17 10.68 -14.55
C ASN A 184 -8.21 11.87 -14.41
N ARG A 185 -6.95 11.65 -14.83
CA ARG A 185 -5.99 12.72 -15.05
C ARG A 185 -5.99 13.07 -16.54
N ASP A 186 -6.65 14.16 -16.90
CA ASP A 186 -6.86 14.57 -18.30
C ASP A 186 -6.45 16.02 -18.58
N GLY A 187 -5.85 16.69 -17.59
CA GLY A 187 -5.40 18.08 -17.67
C GLY A 187 -6.49 19.10 -17.41
N SER A 188 -7.67 18.68 -16.94
CA SER A 188 -8.80 19.58 -16.70
C SER A 188 -8.93 20.03 -15.24
N GLU A 189 -9.99 19.65 -14.54
CA GLU A 189 -10.34 20.24 -13.25
C GLU A 189 -9.55 19.66 -12.09
N PHE A 190 -9.52 18.33 -11.93
CA PHE A 190 -8.78 17.63 -10.87
C PHE A 190 -8.55 16.18 -11.27
N HIS A 191 -7.72 15.43 -10.53
CA HIS A 191 -7.62 14.00 -10.66
C HIS A 191 -7.55 13.31 -9.29
N GLY A 192 -7.98 12.05 -9.22
CA GLY A 192 -7.89 11.27 -7.99
C GLY A 192 -6.46 10.81 -7.67
N VAL A 193 -6.29 10.26 -6.46
CA VAL A 193 -4.98 9.78 -5.97
C VAL A 193 -4.43 8.67 -6.86
N ALA A 194 -5.23 7.65 -7.16
CA ALA A 194 -4.86 6.49 -7.98
C ALA A 194 -5.46 6.59 -9.39
N TRP A 195 -5.16 7.67 -10.10
CA TRP A 195 -5.72 7.96 -11.41
C TRP A 195 -5.41 6.93 -12.50
N GLY A 196 -4.51 6.00 -12.25
CA GLY A 196 -4.21 4.86 -13.12
C GLY A 196 -4.90 3.55 -12.73
N SER A 197 -5.56 3.47 -11.56
CA SER A 197 -6.24 2.27 -11.09
C SER A 197 -7.54 1.98 -11.82
N ASN A 198 -7.92 0.72 -11.90
CA ASN A 198 -9.29 0.34 -12.21
C ASN A 198 -10.16 0.52 -10.97
N ILE A 199 -11.37 1.01 -11.13
CA ILE A 199 -12.30 1.27 -10.04
C ILE A 199 -13.57 0.45 -10.25
N ILE A 200 -13.98 -0.30 -9.22
CA ILE A 200 -15.26 -0.99 -9.18
C ILE A 200 -16.13 -0.34 -8.12
N VAL A 201 -17.28 0.20 -8.53
CA VAL A 201 -18.21 0.88 -7.64
C VAL A 201 -19.34 -0.06 -7.24
N GLY A 202 -19.59 -0.18 -5.94
CA GLY A 202 -20.76 -0.81 -5.34
C GLY A 202 -21.71 0.23 -4.79
N ASN A 203 -22.91 -0.22 -4.40
CA ASN A 203 -23.96 0.63 -3.91
C ASN A 203 -24.46 0.13 -2.55
N THR A 204 -24.62 1.04 -1.60
CA THR A 204 -25.15 0.75 -0.24
C THR A 204 -26.68 0.54 -0.25
N GLY A 205 -27.30 0.54 -1.44
CA GLY A 205 -28.73 0.30 -1.60
C GLY A 205 -29.59 1.46 -1.15
N ALA A 206 -29.05 2.68 -1.20
CA ALA A 206 -29.68 3.89 -0.68
C ALA A 206 -29.96 3.81 0.84
N THR A 207 -29.20 3.02 1.58
CA THR A 207 -29.30 2.92 3.05
C THR A 207 -28.26 3.80 3.78
N ASP A 208 -27.46 4.56 3.04
CA ASP A 208 -26.35 5.40 3.47
C ASP A 208 -26.69 6.91 3.45
N ASP A 209 -27.92 7.27 3.41
CA ASP A 209 -28.41 8.65 3.55
C ASP A 209 -27.94 9.29 4.88
N ASN A 210 -27.99 10.63 4.95
CA ASN A 210 -27.69 11.42 6.16
C ASN A 210 -28.43 10.96 7.44
N ASN A 211 -29.37 10.09 7.27
CA ASN A 211 -30.15 9.46 8.29
C ASN A 211 -29.76 8.02 8.51
N TYR A 212 -28.51 7.64 8.24
CA TYR A 212 -27.95 6.32 8.47
C TYR A 212 -28.54 5.69 9.75
N GLY A 213 -29.69 5.11 9.57
CA GLY A 213 -30.42 4.51 10.67
C GLY A 213 -29.88 3.12 10.96
N PRO A 214 -30.38 2.52 11.99
CA PRO A 214 -30.10 1.14 12.36
C PRO A 214 -30.71 0.11 11.39
N PHE A 215 -31.04 0.49 10.16
CA PHE A 215 -31.78 -0.32 9.20
C PHE A 215 -30.91 -0.96 8.14
N GLN A 216 -29.62 -1.09 8.41
CA GLN A 216 -28.71 -1.72 7.48
C GLN A 216 -28.85 -3.23 7.54
N ASP A 217 -29.30 -3.80 6.43
CA ASP A 217 -29.65 -5.20 6.31
C ASP A 217 -28.42 -6.06 6.07
N TYR A 218 -28.23 -7.09 6.89
CA TYR A 218 -27.10 -8.01 6.76
C TYR A 218 -27.06 -8.74 5.40
N GLU A 219 -28.20 -9.26 4.93
CA GLU A 219 -28.22 -10.02 3.67
C GLU A 219 -27.93 -9.12 2.46
N TYR A 220 -28.41 -7.88 2.49
CA TYR A 220 -28.07 -6.89 1.48
C TYR A 220 -26.55 -6.63 1.45
N PHE A 221 -25.96 -6.28 2.57
CA PHE A 221 -24.54 -5.96 2.63
C PHE A 221 -23.65 -7.17 2.38
N LYS A 222 -24.06 -8.35 2.79
CA LYS A 222 -23.39 -9.61 2.46
C LYS A 222 -23.31 -9.81 0.93
N ALA A 223 -24.42 -9.57 0.22
CA ALA A 223 -24.45 -9.64 -1.23
C ALA A 223 -23.61 -8.53 -1.88
N ALA A 224 -23.73 -7.29 -1.40
CA ALA A 224 -23.06 -6.12 -1.98
C ALA A 224 -21.53 -6.19 -1.82
N TRP A 225 -21.02 -6.41 -0.61
CA TRP A 225 -19.57 -6.58 -0.38
C TRP A 225 -19.06 -7.89 -0.95
N GLY A 226 -19.87 -8.96 -0.96
CA GLY A 226 -19.48 -10.25 -1.52
C GLY A 226 -19.17 -10.16 -3.01
N ASP A 227 -20.06 -9.58 -3.82
CA ASP A 227 -19.84 -9.38 -5.26
C ASP A 227 -18.66 -8.43 -5.54
N LEU A 228 -18.56 -7.34 -4.78
CA LEU A 228 -17.46 -6.39 -4.94
C LEU A 228 -16.10 -7.05 -4.62
N ALA A 229 -16.00 -7.77 -3.51
CA ALA A 229 -14.79 -8.47 -3.10
C ALA A 229 -14.40 -9.57 -4.10
N GLU A 230 -15.38 -10.31 -4.63
CA GLU A 230 -15.12 -11.32 -5.65
C GLU A 230 -14.57 -10.72 -6.95
N LYS A 231 -15.13 -9.60 -7.40
CA LYS A 231 -14.65 -8.88 -8.60
C LYS A 231 -13.23 -8.33 -8.41
N ILE A 232 -12.93 -7.77 -7.23
CA ILE A 232 -11.57 -7.31 -6.91
C ILE A 232 -10.59 -8.49 -6.90
N ALA A 233 -10.93 -9.59 -6.22
CA ALA A 233 -10.08 -10.77 -6.18
C ALA A 233 -9.86 -11.37 -7.58
N LYS A 234 -10.88 -11.38 -8.43
CA LYS A 234 -10.75 -11.80 -9.83
C LYS A 234 -9.82 -10.89 -10.64
N ALA A 235 -9.88 -9.59 -10.42
CA ALA A 235 -9.07 -8.62 -11.15
C ALA A 235 -7.60 -8.61 -10.71
N ASN A 236 -7.34 -8.66 -9.41
CA ASN A 236 -6.01 -8.55 -8.82
C ASN A 236 -5.36 -9.90 -8.46
N GLY A 237 -6.11 -11.02 -8.58
CA GLY A 237 -5.66 -12.35 -8.17
C GLY A 237 -5.43 -12.45 -6.66
N ASP A 238 -4.46 -13.28 -6.26
CA ASP A 238 -4.10 -13.53 -4.87
C ASP A 238 -3.56 -12.27 -4.14
N ARG A 239 -3.26 -11.21 -4.88
CA ARG A 239 -2.86 -9.93 -4.29
C ARG A 239 -3.99 -9.25 -3.52
N GLY A 240 -5.25 -9.59 -3.83
CA GLY A 240 -6.41 -8.97 -3.20
C GLY A 240 -6.55 -7.48 -3.54
N GLY A 241 -6.96 -6.66 -2.60
CA GLY A 241 -7.17 -5.24 -2.84
C GLY A 241 -7.79 -4.51 -1.67
N VAL A 242 -8.44 -3.39 -1.94
CA VAL A 242 -9.09 -2.58 -0.92
C VAL A 242 -10.52 -2.23 -1.31
N ILE A 243 -11.38 -2.04 -0.31
CA ILE A 243 -12.74 -1.53 -0.46
C ILE A 243 -12.86 -0.28 0.41
N ASN A 244 -13.13 0.85 -0.21
CA ASN A 244 -13.42 2.09 0.48
C ASN A 244 -14.88 2.15 0.93
N ASN A 245 -15.12 2.51 2.18
CA ASN A 245 -16.44 2.70 2.76
C ASN A 245 -16.47 4.07 3.44
N SER A 246 -16.87 5.09 2.71
CA SER A 246 -16.88 6.48 3.16
C SER A 246 -18.13 6.89 3.90
N TRP A 247 -18.86 5.96 4.45
CA TRP A 247 -20.14 6.18 5.14
C TRP A 247 -20.15 5.51 6.50
N GLY A 248 -21.19 5.74 7.25
CA GLY A 248 -21.32 5.22 8.59
C GLY A 248 -22.72 4.98 9.05
N THR A 249 -22.84 4.10 10.04
CA THR A 249 -24.02 3.98 10.84
C THR A 249 -24.02 5.12 11.85
N ASN A 250 -24.94 6.02 11.70
CA ASN A 250 -25.36 6.75 12.87
C ASN A 250 -26.13 5.76 13.75
N THR A 251 -25.60 5.46 14.92
CA THR A 251 -26.33 4.75 15.95
C THR A 251 -27.45 5.63 16.49
N ARG A 252 -28.36 6.05 15.61
CA ARG A 252 -29.52 6.79 16.00
C ARG A 252 -30.54 5.83 16.58
N VAL A 253 -30.80 6.05 17.79
CA VAL A 253 -31.95 5.48 18.44
C VAL A 253 -33.17 6.31 18.03
N VAL A 254 -34.03 5.71 17.28
CA VAL A 254 -35.22 6.40 16.82
C VAL A 254 -36.41 5.75 17.47
N ASP A 255 -37.03 6.47 18.37
CA ASP A 255 -38.45 6.32 18.64
C ASP A 255 -39.07 7.73 18.58
N GLN A 256 -39.62 8.08 17.41
CA GLN A 256 -40.21 9.40 17.25
C GLN A 256 -41.57 9.34 16.59
N LYS A 257 -42.48 8.94 17.39
CA LYS A 257 -43.89 9.18 17.10
C LYS A 257 -44.31 10.63 17.37
N ASP A 258 -43.47 11.43 18.02
CA ASP A 258 -43.92 12.65 18.69
C ASP A 258 -43.72 13.96 17.89
N LYS A 259 -43.05 13.94 16.72
CA LYS A 259 -42.85 15.19 15.97
C LYS A 259 -43.25 15.11 14.47
N GLY A 260 -44.17 14.20 14.11
CA GLY A 260 -44.66 14.12 12.72
C GLY A 260 -43.64 13.56 11.73
N HIS A 261 -42.55 13.01 12.18
CA HIS A 261 -41.57 12.28 11.41
C HIS A 261 -41.72 10.79 11.71
N ASP A 262 -41.98 9.99 10.71
CA ASP A 262 -42.06 8.54 10.84
C ASP A 262 -40.69 7.94 11.17
N GLY A 263 -40.23 8.15 12.39
CA GLY A 263 -39.13 7.40 12.92
C GLY A 263 -37.75 7.68 12.31
N TYR A 264 -37.57 8.74 11.56
CA TYR A 264 -36.30 9.14 10.98
C TYR A 264 -35.86 10.50 11.48
N ASN A 265 -34.63 10.65 11.83
CA ASN A 265 -33.92 11.91 11.99
C ASN A 265 -33.89 12.61 13.35
N THR A 266 -34.27 12.03 14.41
CA THR A 266 -34.00 12.63 15.71
C THR A 266 -33.40 11.57 16.60
N GLY A 267 -32.21 11.14 16.22
CA GLY A 267 -31.54 10.13 16.97
C GLY A 267 -30.54 10.70 17.92
N VAL A 268 -30.37 10.02 19.00
CA VAL A 268 -29.30 10.25 19.94
C VAL A 268 -28.08 9.49 19.45
N HIS A 269 -26.97 10.20 19.24
CA HIS A 269 -25.72 9.54 18.96
C HIS A 269 -25.14 8.97 20.22
N LEU A 270 -24.63 7.75 20.14
CA LEU A 270 -23.86 7.18 21.24
C LEU A 270 -22.51 7.91 21.34
N ASN A 271 -22.12 8.22 22.59
CA ASN A 271 -20.77 8.65 22.86
C ASN A 271 -19.79 7.50 22.66
N VAL A 272 -18.59 7.83 22.20
CA VAL A 272 -17.45 6.91 22.12
C VAL A 272 -16.16 7.62 22.56
N ASN A 273 -16.22 8.35 23.67
CA ASN A 273 -15.07 9.07 24.24
C ASN A 273 -14.25 8.21 25.22
N THR A 274 -14.85 7.18 25.79
CA THR A 274 -14.24 6.28 26.77
C THR A 274 -14.37 4.82 26.34
N GLU A 275 -13.57 3.94 26.95
CA GLU A 275 -13.68 2.49 26.72
C GLU A 275 -15.08 1.96 27.08
N ALA A 276 -15.65 2.44 28.17
CA ALA A 276 -16.98 2.03 28.58
C ALA A 276 -18.06 2.45 27.57
N GLU A 277 -17.92 3.61 26.96
CA GLU A 277 -18.84 4.09 25.92
C GLU A 277 -18.69 3.30 24.61
N THR A 278 -17.48 2.94 24.22
CA THR A 278 -17.27 2.09 23.03
C THR A 278 -17.82 0.67 23.27
N ASP A 279 -17.63 0.12 24.45
CA ASP A 279 -18.20 -1.17 24.82
C ASP A 279 -19.73 -1.14 24.88
N TYR A 280 -20.30 -0.01 25.31
CA TYR A 280 -21.75 0.17 25.27
C TYR A 280 -22.27 0.21 23.83
N GLU A 281 -21.60 0.91 22.91
CA GLU A 281 -21.96 0.92 21.49
C GLU A 281 -21.92 -0.51 20.90
N PHE A 282 -20.87 -1.28 21.20
CA PHE A 282 -20.79 -2.69 20.80
C PHE A 282 -21.97 -3.52 21.34
N MET A 283 -22.29 -3.39 22.64
CA MET A 283 -23.44 -4.09 23.24
C MET A 283 -24.78 -3.63 22.66
N PHE A 284 -24.91 -2.36 22.26
CA PHE A 284 -26.06 -1.86 21.54
C PHE A 284 -26.25 -2.60 20.21
N PHE A 285 -25.18 -2.80 19.44
CA PHE A 285 -25.25 -3.59 18.21
C PHE A 285 -25.60 -5.05 18.49
N ALA A 286 -25.05 -5.66 19.55
CA ALA A 286 -25.37 -7.02 19.95
C ALA A 286 -26.86 -7.21 20.23
N LYS A 287 -27.49 -6.26 20.95
CA LYS A 287 -28.91 -6.26 21.24
C LYS A 287 -29.76 -6.10 19.99
N ARG A 288 -29.37 -5.17 19.12
CA ARG A 288 -30.20 -4.77 18.00
C ARG A 288 -30.14 -5.74 16.83
N TYR A 289 -28.99 -6.33 16.59
CA TYR A 289 -28.74 -7.20 15.43
C TYR A 289 -28.68 -8.68 15.76
N GLY A 290 -28.87 -9.05 17.04
CA GLY A 290 -29.06 -10.43 17.45
C GLY A 290 -27.83 -11.29 17.33
N PHE A 291 -26.72 -10.91 17.95
CA PHE A 291 -25.55 -11.77 18.06
C PHE A 291 -25.92 -13.09 18.75
N ASP A 292 -25.51 -14.21 18.15
CA ASP A 292 -25.78 -15.51 18.69
C ASP A 292 -24.74 -15.91 19.75
N GLN A 293 -25.16 -15.94 21.01
CA GLN A 293 -24.31 -16.36 22.13
C GLN A 293 -24.11 -17.87 22.21
N THR A 294 -24.87 -18.66 21.48
CA THR A 294 -24.69 -20.13 21.48
C THR A 294 -23.54 -20.56 20.59
N ALA A 295 -23.04 -19.67 19.72
CA ALA A 295 -21.82 -19.88 18.97
C ALA A 295 -20.61 -20.00 19.91
N ALA A 296 -19.68 -20.87 19.57
CA ALA A 296 -18.50 -21.15 20.39
C ALA A 296 -17.67 -19.89 20.73
N ASN A 297 -17.77 -18.84 19.92
CA ASN A 297 -16.98 -17.61 19.99
C ASN A 297 -17.83 -16.35 20.19
N GLY A 298 -19.12 -16.44 20.49
CA GLY A 298 -19.99 -15.31 20.85
C GLY A 298 -20.27 -14.27 19.76
N ILE A 299 -19.32 -13.99 18.89
CA ILE A 299 -19.39 -12.99 17.79
C ILE A 299 -19.54 -13.65 16.42
N VAL A 300 -19.24 -14.94 16.29
CA VAL A 300 -19.15 -15.65 15.00
C VAL A 300 -20.47 -15.66 14.24
N ASP A 301 -21.59 -15.66 14.95
CA ASP A 301 -22.94 -15.61 14.35
C ASP A 301 -23.55 -14.20 14.41
N ASP A 302 -22.70 -13.17 14.51
CA ASP A 302 -23.10 -11.78 14.36
C ASP A 302 -23.84 -11.58 13.03
N LYS A 303 -25.04 -11.03 13.09
CA LYS A 303 -25.85 -10.66 11.93
C LYS A 303 -25.84 -9.15 11.68
N SER A 304 -24.87 -8.44 12.24
CA SER A 304 -24.66 -7.04 11.90
C SER A 304 -24.12 -6.88 10.48
N PHE A 305 -24.41 -5.76 9.86
CA PHE A 305 -23.82 -5.44 8.55
C PHE A 305 -22.28 -5.34 8.63
N VAL A 306 -21.72 -5.00 9.79
CA VAL A 306 -20.26 -4.93 10.00
C VAL A 306 -19.62 -6.31 9.90
N TYR A 307 -20.31 -7.34 10.41
CA TYR A 307 -19.86 -8.72 10.19
C TYR A 307 -19.91 -9.11 8.71
N ALA A 308 -20.93 -8.67 7.97
CA ALA A 308 -20.97 -8.89 6.51
C ALA A 308 -19.75 -8.29 5.79
N ALA A 309 -19.27 -7.10 6.23
CA ALA A 309 -18.05 -6.51 5.69
C ALA A 309 -16.81 -7.39 5.96
N TYR A 310 -16.70 -7.97 7.16
CA TYR A 310 -15.62 -8.89 7.51
C TYR A 310 -15.75 -10.24 6.77
N GLU A 311 -16.95 -10.81 6.71
CA GLU A 311 -17.22 -12.07 6.02
C GLU A 311 -16.82 -12.01 4.54
N ALA A 312 -17.02 -10.87 3.88
CA ALA A 312 -16.63 -10.67 2.49
C ALA A 312 -15.10 -10.73 2.26
N VAL A 313 -14.29 -10.44 3.28
CA VAL A 313 -12.83 -10.27 3.12
C VAL A 313 -11.97 -11.28 3.90
N LYS A 314 -12.53 -11.96 4.93
CA LYS A 314 -11.79 -12.80 5.88
C LYS A 314 -10.93 -13.91 5.24
N ASP A 315 -11.39 -14.44 4.12
CA ASP A 315 -10.74 -15.51 3.35
C ASP A 315 -10.04 -14.99 2.08
N ARG A 316 -9.85 -13.68 1.97
CA ARG A 316 -9.22 -12.98 0.85
C ARG A 316 -8.17 -11.99 1.36
N ASN A 317 -7.22 -11.63 0.52
CA ASN A 317 -6.26 -10.57 0.85
C ASN A 317 -6.86 -9.18 0.57
N ILE A 318 -8.06 -8.91 1.09
CA ILE A 318 -8.77 -7.65 0.89
C ILE A 318 -8.87 -6.89 2.21
N VAL A 319 -8.72 -5.57 2.14
CA VAL A 319 -8.79 -4.66 3.29
C VAL A 319 -10.02 -3.76 3.15
N GLN A 320 -10.82 -3.68 4.21
CA GLN A 320 -11.91 -2.72 4.37
C GLN A 320 -11.36 -1.41 4.92
N ILE A 321 -11.67 -0.31 4.26
CA ILE A 321 -11.33 1.05 4.72
C ILE A 321 -12.61 1.67 5.25
N MET A 322 -12.61 2.06 6.55
CA MET A 322 -13.77 2.58 7.26
C MET A 322 -13.47 3.95 7.85
N THR A 323 -14.43 4.85 7.81
CA THR A 323 -14.28 6.18 8.41
C THR A 323 -14.46 6.13 9.93
N THR A 324 -13.70 6.94 10.68
CA THR A 324 -13.82 7.01 12.15
C THR A 324 -15.13 7.64 12.61
N GLY A 325 -15.64 8.62 11.86
CA GLY A 325 -16.87 9.36 12.18
C GLY A 325 -16.67 10.87 12.24
N ASN A 326 -17.78 11.62 12.30
CA ASN A 326 -17.81 13.08 12.20
C ASN A 326 -18.54 13.74 13.39
N ARG A 327 -18.20 13.35 14.63
CA ARG A 327 -18.93 13.75 15.84
C ARG A 327 -18.06 14.22 17.01
N ASP A 328 -16.81 14.63 16.78
CA ASP A 328 -15.89 15.12 17.83
C ASP A 328 -15.71 14.10 18.98
N MET A 329 -15.53 12.83 18.65
CA MET A 329 -15.33 11.76 19.62
C MET A 329 -13.88 11.30 19.68
N LYS A 330 -13.48 10.76 20.83
CA LYS A 330 -12.10 10.29 21.05
C LYS A 330 -11.80 8.94 20.44
N ASN A 331 -12.84 8.19 20.08
CA ASN A 331 -12.74 6.88 19.44
C ASN A 331 -13.54 6.86 18.13
N PRO A 332 -13.19 5.96 17.21
CA PRO A 332 -14.05 5.62 16.09
C PRO A 332 -15.35 4.97 16.55
N TYR A 333 -16.38 5.04 15.72
CA TYR A 333 -17.57 4.24 15.90
C TYR A 333 -17.35 2.74 15.62
N TYR A 334 -18.23 1.90 16.12
CA TYR A 334 -18.16 0.44 16.14
C TYR A 334 -17.66 -0.18 14.82
N ARG A 335 -18.15 0.24 13.65
CA ARG A 335 -17.73 -0.37 12.40
C ARG A 335 -16.23 -0.17 12.12
N ALA A 336 -15.65 0.96 12.51
CA ALA A 336 -14.22 1.21 12.40
C ALA A 336 -13.44 0.63 13.59
N LEU A 337 -14.10 0.44 14.75
CA LEU A 337 -13.57 -0.24 15.93
C LEU A 337 -13.78 -1.76 15.92
N TYR A 338 -14.39 -2.34 14.89
CA TYR A 338 -14.72 -3.76 14.84
C TYR A 338 -13.56 -4.71 15.22
N PRO A 339 -12.30 -4.45 14.82
CA PRO A 339 -11.17 -5.29 15.23
C PRO A 339 -10.92 -5.32 16.75
N LEU A 340 -11.41 -4.36 17.52
CA LEU A 340 -11.28 -4.37 18.97
C LEU A 340 -12.04 -5.55 19.57
N TYR A 341 -13.16 -5.92 18.97
CA TYR A 341 -14.09 -6.98 19.41
C TYR A 341 -13.96 -8.26 18.59
N ASN A 342 -13.29 -8.19 17.43
CA ASN A 342 -12.94 -9.32 16.59
C ASN A 342 -11.50 -9.18 16.11
N PRO A 343 -10.51 -9.67 16.90
CA PRO A 343 -9.09 -9.49 16.57
C PRO A 343 -8.67 -10.06 15.21
N ALA A 344 -9.37 -11.07 14.69
CA ALA A 344 -9.08 -11.64 13.38
C ALA A 344 -9.36 -10.66 12.23
N ALA A 345 -10.20 -9.65 12.45
CA ALA A 345 -10.48 -8.61 11.47
C ALA A 345 -9.35 -7.55 11.36
N GLU A 346 -8.45 -7.43 12.34
CA GLU A 346 -7.46 -6.34 12.38
C GLU A 346 -6.63 -6.24 11.11
N LYS A 347 -6.13 -7.36 10.59
CA LYS A 347 -5.34 -7.38 9.35
C LYS A 347 -6.12 -6.97 8.09
N HIS A 348 -7.44 -7.00 8.14
CA HIS A 348 -8.35 -6.65 7.05
C HIS A 348 -8.97 -5.26 7.20
N TRP A 349 -8.52 -4.45 8.16
CA TRP A 349 -9.15 -3.17 8.51
C TRP A 349 -8.20 -2.00 8.43
N ILE A 350 -8.70 -0.88 7.93
CA ILE A 350 -8.12 0.46 8.07
C ILE A 350 -9.23 1.39 8.52
N ALA A 351 -9.04 2.08 9.63
CA ALA A 351 -9.87 3.20 10.03
C ALA A 351 -9.22 4.51 9.59
N VAL A 352 -10.01 5.52 9.24
CA VAL A 352 -9.48 6.78 8.71
C VAL A 352 -10.04 7.97 9.48
N ALA A 353 -9.16 8.68 10.18
CA ALA A 353 -9.40 9.99 10.77
C ALA A 353 -9.15 11.10 9.74
N GLY A 354 -9.64 12.30 9.98
CA GLY A 354 -9.58 13.37 8.98
C GLY A 354 -8.73 14.57 9.38
N LEU A 355 -7.99 15.09 8.42
CA LEU A 355 -7.13 16.26 8.53
C LEU A 355 -7.68 17.45 7.73
N LYS A 356 -7.28 18.65 8.14
CA LYS A 356 -7.39 19.90 7.41
C LYS A 356 -6.00 20.53 7.23
N GLN A 357 -5.92 21.46 6.29
CA GLN A 357 -4.76 22.34 6.22
C GLN A 357 -4.69 23.22 7.46
N GLY A 358 -3.51 23.36 8.03
CA GLY A 358 -3.23 24.29 9.12
C GLY A 358 -3.07 25.71 8.63
N SER A 359 -2.78 26.62 9.56
CA SER A 359 -2.60 28.04 9.26
C SER A 359 -1.34 28.39 8.47
N LYS A 360 -0.35 27.52 8.49
CA LYS A 360 0.91 27.64 7.72
C LYS A 360 0.88 26.69 6.53
N ALA A 361 1.45 27.09 5.41
CA ALA A 361 1.61 26.23 4.25
C ALA A 361 2.40 24.95 4.64
N GLY A 362 1.90 23.80 4.25
CA GLY A 362 2.50 22.49 4.59
C GLY A 362 2.35 22.07 6.04
N SER A 363 1.49 22.72 6.83
CA SER A 363 1.08 22.24 8.14
C SER A 363 -0.31 21.60 8.07
N TYR A 364 -0.54 20.58 8.90
CA TYR A 364 -1.78 19.81 8.92
C TYR A 364 -2.25 19.60 10.35
N GLU A 365 -3.57 19.69 10.53
CA GLU A 365 -4.24 19.59 11.83
C GLU A 365 -5.40 18.61 11.77
N LEU A 366 -5.69 17.93 12.87
CA LEU A 366 -6.92 17.14 12.98
C LEU A 366 -8.15 18.05 12.87
N VAL A 367 -9.19 17.58 12.21
CA VAL A 367 -10.45 18.30 12.17
C VAL A 367 -11.18 18.08 13.48
N LYS A 368 -11.44 19.15 14.22
CA LYS A 368 -12.05 19.08 15.55
C LYS A 368 -13.37 18.31 15.62
N ASN A 369 -14.18 18.40 14.55
CA ASN A 369 -15.49 17.76 14.53
C ASN A 369 -15.46 16.30 14.07
N PHE A 370 -14.29 15.73 13.81
CA PHE A 370 -14.14 14.34 13.41
C PHE A 370 -13.71 13.48 14.59
N ASN A 371 -14.03 12.19 14.52
CA ASN A 371 -13.58 11.26 15.53
C ASN A 371 -12.08 10.95 15.37
N GLU A 372 -11.39 10.85 16.49
CA GLU A 372 -9.96 10.51 16.56
C GLU A 372 -9.74 8.98 16.46
N ALA A 373 -8.50 8.53 16.47
CA ALA A 373 -8.11 7.12 16.33
C ALA A 373 -8.41 6.28 17.58
N GLY A 374 -8.25 6.84 18.77
CA GLY A 374 -8.55 6.25 20.05
C GLY A 374 -8.05 4.80 20.21
N GLN A 375 -8.94 3.93 20.65
CA GLN A 375 -8.65 2.50 20.83
C GLN A 375 -8.41 1.77 19.50
N GLY A 376 -8.82 2.37 18.36
CA GLY A 376 -8.59 1.86 17.01
C GLY A 376 -7.24 2.24 16.42
N LYS A 377 -6.35 2.90 17.15
CA LYS A 377 -5.10 3.48 16.62
C LYS A 377 -4.22 2.51 15.85
N TRP A 378 -4.22 1.23 16.21
CA TRP A 378 -3.37 0.20 15.60
C TRP A 378 -3.74 -0.14 14.15
N TRP A 379 -4.93 0.20 13.73
CA TRP A 379 -5.39 0.07 12.34
C TRP A 379 -5.91 1.40 11.79
N THR A 380 -5.56 2.54 12.39
CA THR A 380 -6.00 3.87 11.97
C THR A 380 -4.86 4.66 11.33
N VAL A 381 -5.19 5.39 10.28
CA VAL A 381 -4.38 6.48 9.71
C VAL A 381 -5.21 7.77 9.68
N ALA A 382 -4.54 8.91 9.55
CA ALA A 382 -5.21 10.19 9.32
C ALA A 382 -4.95 10.63 7.87
N ALA A 383 -5.97 11.18 7.22
CA ALA A 383 -5.83 11.61 5.82
C ALA A 383 -6.57 12.92 5.56
N PRO A 384 -6.26 13.63 4.46
CA PRO A 384 -6.96 14.84 4.06
C PRO A 384 -8.46 14.64 3.97
N GLY A 385 -9.23 15.37 4.76
CA GLY A 385 -10.67 15.14 4.89
C GLY A 385 -11.52 16.42 4.95
N ASN A 386 -10.91 17.59 4.85
CA ASN A 386 -11.65 18.86 4.88
C ASN A 386 -11.30 19.75 3.69
N SER A 387 -12.30 20.34 3.07
CA SER A 387 -12.14 21.14 1.86
C SER A 387 -11.51 20.35 0.70
N ILE A 388 -12.00 19.14 0.47
CA ILE A 388 -11.55 18.25 -0.59
C ILE A 388 -12.39 18.50 -1.84
N TYR A 389 -11.71 18.91 -2.91
CA TYR A 389 -12.30 19.14 -4.22
C TYR A 389 -12.34 17.85 -5.03
N SER A 390 -13.51 17.48 -5.53
CA SER A 390 -13.69 16.25 -6.31
C SER A 390 -14.94 16.34 -7.20
N SER A 391 -15.12 15.30 -8.02
CA SER A 391 -16.30 15.11 -8.89
C SER A 391 -17.58 15.03 -8.09
N THR A 392 -18.68 15.57 -8.61
CA THR A 392 -19.99 15.43 -8.00
C THR A 392 -21.09 15.43 -9.09
N THR A 393 -22.32 15.35 -8.68
CA THR A 393 -23.49 15.51 -9.54
C THR A 393 -24.58 16.29 -8.82
N ASP A 394 -25.40 17.00 -9.57
CA ASP A 394 -26.65 17.52 -9.02
C ASP A 394 -27.73 16.42 -8.97
N ASP A 395 -28.91 16.76 -8.45
CA ASP A 395 -30.05 15.85 -8.30
C ASP A 395 -30.60 15.33 -9.65
N HIS A 396 -30.17 15.89 -10.76
CA HIS A 396 -30.59 15.53 -12.13
C HIS A 396 -29.53 14.81 -12.93
N GLY A 397 -28.38 14.47 -12.31
CA GLY A 397 -27.28 13.78 -12.97
C GLY A 397 -26.40 14.67 -13.83
N ASN A 398 -26.43 15.99 -13.64
CA ASN A 398 -25.48 16.87 -14.31
C ASN A 398 -24.13 16.81 -13.60
N PRO A 399 -23.04 16.52 -14.33
CA PRO A 399 -21.69 16.51 -13.76
C PRO A 399 -21.29 17.86 -13.19
N GLY A 400 -20.60 17.86 -12.06
CA GLY A 400 -20.07 19.05 -11.42
C GLY A 400 -18.90 18.73 -10.50
N TYR A 401 -18.45 19.74 -9.78
CA TYR A 401 -17.35 19.63 -8.81
C TYR A 401 -17.71 20.37 -7.53
N ALA A 402 -17.28 19.84 -6.39
CA ALA A 402 -17.51 20.49 -5.11
C ALA A 402 -16.38 20.23 -4.13
N SER A 403 -16.19 21.15 -3.17
CA SER A 403 -15.29 20.96 -2.03
C SER A 403 -16.10 20.56 -0.82
N TRP A 404 -15.85 19.34 -0.32
CA TRP A 404 -16.57 18.78 0.83
C TRP A 404 -15.63 18.47 2.00
N GLY A 405 -16.21 18.23 3.17
CA GLY A 405 -15.51 17.88 4.39
C GLY A 405 -16.20 16.74 5.12
N GLY A 406 -15.40 15.81 5.59
CA GLY A 406 -15.81 14.63 6.33
C GLY A 406 -14.69 13.59 6.37
N THR A 407 -14.74 12.69 7.32
CA THR A 407 -13.90 11.47 7.24
C THR A 407 -14.24 10.66 5.98
N SER A 408 -15.41 10.90 5.40
CA SER A 408 -15.82 10.41 4.07
C SER A 408 -14.91 10.86 2.93
N MET A 409 -14.28 12.03 3.04
CA MET A 409 -13.32 12.53 2.04
C MET A 409 -11.89 12.11 2.38
N ALA A 410 -11.64 11.74 3.63
CA ALA A 410 -10.34 11.20 4.06
C ALA A 410 -10.13 9.73 3.62
N ALA A 411 -11.13 8.89 3.76
CA ALA A 411 -11.04 7.47 3.43
C ALA A 411 -10.67 7.19 1.96
N PRO A 412 -11.24 7.88 0.95
CA PRO A 412 -10.87 7.64 -0.45
C PRO A 412 -9.42 8.05 -0.79
N HIS A 413 -8.82 9.00 -0.06
CA HIS A 413 -7.39 9.28 -0.17
C HIS A 413 -6.55 8.07 0.24
N VAL A 414 -6.95 7.39 1.31
CA VAL A 414 -6.27 6.15 1.77
C VAL A 414 -6.46 5.02 0.77
N ALA A 415 -7.66 4.87 0.22
CA ALA A 415 -7.92 3.86 -0.81
C ALA A 415 -7.09 4.09 -2.08
N GLY A 416 -6.97 5.34 -2.52
CA GLY A 416 -6.09 5.73 -3.61
C GLY A 416 -4.61 5.50 -3.28
N ALA A 417 -4.16 5.87 -2.07
CA ALA A 417 -2.79 5.61 -1.63
C ALA A 417 -2.45 4.12 -1.63
N MET A 418 -3.37 3.26 -1.17
CA MET A 418 -3.23 1.81 -1.26
C MET A 418 -3.13 1.34 -2.72
N GLY A 419 -3.94 1.89 -3.63
CA GLY A 419 -3.86 1.60 -5.06
C GLY A 419 -2.49 1.94 -5.65
N VAL A 420 -1.94 3.10 -5.31
CA VAL A 420 -0.60 3.54 -5.74
C VAL A 420 0.49 2.64 -5.16
N LEU A 421 0.46 2.35 -3.86
CA LEU A 421 1.42 1.46 -3.21
C LEU A 421 1.35 0.02 -3.74
N MET A 422 0.15 -0.50 -4.00
CA MET A 422 -0.01 -1.82 -4.63
C MET A 422 0.54 -1.85 -6.05
N SER A 423 0.54 -0.74 -6.79
CA SER A 423 1.19 -0.67 -8.10
C SER A 423 2.72 -0.69 -7.99
N ARG A 424 3.28 -0.22 -6.87
CA ARG A 424 4.72 -0.30 -6.55
C ARG A 424 5.14 -1.72 -6.16
N TYR A 425 4.34 -2.38 -5.33
CA TYR A 425 4.65 -3.69 -4.76
C TYR A 425 3.85 -4.79 -5.47
N ASP A 426 4.24 -5.12 -6.70
CA ASP A 426 3.52 -6.08 -7.54
C ASP A 426 3.53 -7.53 -7.04
N GLN A 427 4.41 -7.84 -6.09
CA GLN A 427 4.54 -9.16 -5.45
C GLN A 427 4.08 -9.20 -3.99
N MET A 428 3.57 -8.09 -3.46
CA MET A 428 2.89 -8.06 -2.17
C MET A 428 1.38 -8.15 -2.35
N ASN A 429 0.72 -8.77 -1.37
CA ASN A 429 -0.74 -8.68 -1.25
C ASN A 429 -1.15 -7.39 -0.52
N ALA A 430 -2.45 -7.08 -0.53
CA ALA A 430 -2.94 -5.83 0.05
C ALA A 430 -2.74 -5.76 1.58
N LEU A 431 -2.69 -6.90 2.28
CA LEU A 431 -2.43 -6.91 3.72
C LEU A 431 -0.98 -6.47 4.02
N GLN A 432 -0.02 -6.91 3.21
CA GLN A 432 1.38 -6.50 3.32
C GLN A 432 1.58 -5.04 2.91
N VAL A 433 0.92 -4.58 1.84
CA VAL A 433 0.97 -3.19 1.41
C VAL A 433 0.34 -2.26 2.45
N ARG A 434 -0.74 -2.70 3.13
CA ARG A 434 -1.31 -1.99 4.29
C ARG A 434 -0.25 -1.77 5.38
N ASP A 435 0.51 -2.80 5.70
CA ASP A 435 1.57 -2.70 6.73
C ASP A 435 2.71 -1.79 6.27
N VAL A 436 3.07 -1.79 4.98
CA VAL A 436 4.00 -0.79 4.43
C VAL A 436 3.44 0.61 4.61
N MET A 437 2.19 0.87 4.21
CA MET A 437 1.56 2.18 4.34
C MET A 437 1.53 2.67 5.81
N PHE A 438 1.17 1.80 6.74
CA PHE A 438 1.15 2.15 8.16
C PHE A 438 2.53 2.52 8.68
N THR A 439 3.51 1.69 8.43
CA THR A 439 4.84 1.83 9.02
C THR A 439 5.71 2.90 8.36
N THR A 440 5.26 3.44 7.23
CA THR A 440 5.91 4.56 6.52
C THR A 440 5.12 5.85 6.61
N ALA A 441 3.98 5.86 7.29
CA ALA A 441 3.13 7.05 7.43
C ALA A 441 3.88 8.23 8.04
N ASN A 442 3.52 9.43 7.59
CA ASN A 442 4.15 10.69 8.01
C ASN A 442 3.36 11.37 9.14
N HIS A 443 4.06 11.91 10.10
CA HIS A 443 3.49 12.74 11.18
C HIS A 443 4.17 14.11 11.31
N LYS A 444 4.97 14.49 10.31
CA LYS A 444 5.68 15.76 10.28
C LYS A 444 5.02 16.74 9.31
N ASN A 445 4.98 17.98 9.70
CA ASN A 445 4.70 19.11 8.83
C ASN A 445 5.88 19.35 7.87
N ALA A 446 5.69 20.15 6.83
CA ALA A 446 6.75 20.48 5.88
C ALA A 446 7.97 21.17 6.50
N ASP A 447 7.82 21.83 7.65
CA ASP A 447 8.92 22.45 8.42
C ASP A 447 9.65 21.47 9.36
N GLY A 448 9.28 20.18 9.34
CA GLY A 448 9.87 19.12 10.17
C GLY A 448 9.30 19.02 11.59
N THR A 449 8.41 19.92 11.99
CA THR A 449 7.72 19.83 13.29
C THR A 449 6.67 18.71 13.29
N ASN A 450 6.35 18.18 14.46
CA ASN A 450 5.25 17.21 14.56
C ASN A 450 3.90 17.89 14.27
N MET A 451 3.02 17.17 13.58
CA MET A 451 1.61 17.55 13.49
C MET A 451 0.99 17.55 14.90
N GLU A 452 0.00 18.41 15.14
CA GLU A 452 -0.66 18.52 16.45
C GLU A 452 -1.18 17.18 16.97
N GLY A 453 -1.78 16.37 16.11
CA GLY A 453 -2.30 15.05 16.43
C GLY A 453 -1.25 14.01 16.82
N TRP A 454 0.06 14.31 16.72
CA TRP A 454 1.15 13.45 17.19
C TRP A 454 1.41 13.60 18.71
N THR A 455 0.63 14.43 19.38
CA THR A 455 0.56 14.51 20.83
C THR A 455 -0.77 13.89 21.27
N ASP A 456 -0.72 12.85 22.08
CA ASP A 456 -1.88 12.12 22.58
C ASP A 456 -2.76 12.99 23.50
N VAL A 457 -3.95 12.51 23.80
CA VAL A 457 -4.92 13.24 24.63
C VAL A 457 -4.37 13.52 26.04
N ASP A 458 -3.52 12.65 26.57
CA ASP A 458 -2.86 12.83 27.90
C ASP A 458 -1.65 13.77 27.86
N GLY A 459 -1.32 14.33 26.70
CA GLY A 459 -0.17 15.22 26.51
C GLY A 459 1.14 14.50 26.16
N THR A 460 1.14 13.20 26.00
CA THR A 460 2.32 12.42 25.60
C THR A 460 2.65 12.70 24.13
N VAL A 461 3.85 13.23 23.86
CA VAL A 461 4.37 13.37 22.50
C VAL A 461 4.94 12.03 22.06
N ARG A 462 4.40 11.46 20.99
CA ARG A 462 4.85 10.18 20.46
C ARG A 462 6.21 10.28 19.77
N LYS A 463 7.01 9.23 19.89
CA LYS A 463 8.28 9.10 19.19
C LYS A 463 8.05 8.66 17.73
N ASP A 464 9.06 8.88 16.92
CA ASP A 464 9.03 8.37 15.55
C ASP A 464 8.94 6.83 15.57
N GLY A 465 7.99 6.29 14.79
CA GLY A 465 7.68 4.85 14.74
C GLY A 465 6.67 4.36 15.79
N GLU A 466 6.27 5.18 16.78
CA GLU A 466 5.12 4.90 17.65
C GLU A 466 3.80 5.22 16.94
N VAL A 467 2.69 4.92 17.61
CA VAL A 467 1.33 5.11 17.11
C VAL A 467 0.55 6.02 18.06
N SER A 468 -0.08 7.06 17.53
CA SER A 468 -0.82 8.06 18.30
C SER A 468 -2.28 7.65 18.53
N ASP A 469 -2.83 7.95 19.70
CA ASP A 469 -4.26 7.74 20.01
C ASP A 469 -5.16 8.77 19.30
N ARG A 470 -4.60 9.82 18.67
CA ARG A 470 -5.37 10.82 17.96
C ARG A 470 -5.38 10.60 16.45
N MET A 471 -4.24 10.26 15.83
CA MET A 471 -4.13 10.11 14.39
C MET A 471 -3.62 8.72 13.92
N GLY A 472 -3.53 7.75 14.82
CA GLY A 472 -3.04 6.42 14.49
C GLY A 472 -1.57 6.44 14.04
N TRP A 473 -1.27 5.83 12.91
CA TRP A 473 0.06 5.77 12.32
C TRP A 473 0.53 7.08 11.69
N GLY A 474 -0.37 8.01 11.42
CA GLY A 474 -0.10 9.25 10.71
C GLY A 474 -0.75 9.29 9.33
N VAL A 475 -0.19 10.11 8.45
CA VAL A 475 -0.69 10.33 7.08
C VAL A 475 0.00 9.37 6.11
N PRO A 476 -0.72 8.66 5.23
CA PRO A 476 -0.08 7.87 4.17
C PRO A 476 0.97 8.70 3.42
N ASP A 477 2.18 8.17 3.30
CA ASP A 477 3.30 8.85 2.66
C ASP A 477 3.72 8.09 1.39
N LEU A 478 3.37 8.64 0.24
CA LEU A 478 3.67 8.08 -1.07
C LEU A 478 5.10 8.38 -1.55
N ASP A 479 5.90 9.11 -0.74
CA ASP A 479 7.35 9.15 -0.91
C ASP A 479 8.00 8.00 -0.14
N LYS A 480 7.92 8.04 1.19
CA LYS A 480 8.56 7.04 2.07
C LYS A 480 8.03 5.62 1.80
N GLY A 481 6.75 5.49 1.49
CA GLY A 481 6.10 4.22 1.15
C GLY A 481 6.68 3.52 -0.09
N MET A 482 7.44 4.22 -0.95
CA MET A 482 8.07 3.61 -2.13
C MET A 482 9.31 2.76 -1.80
N TYR A 483 9.87 2.87 -0.59
CA TYR A 483 11.22 2.40 -0.26
C TYR A 483 11.26 1.24 0.75
N GLY A 484 10.21 0.43 0.77
CA GLY A 484 10.07 -0.71 1.69
C GLY A 484 9.31 -0.35 2.97
N PRO A 485 9.02 -1.34 3.83
CA PRO A 485 8.38 -1.12 5.12
C PRO A 485 9.27 -0.32 6.07
N GLY A 486 8.66 0.44 7.00
CA GLY A 486 9.36 1.09 8.09
C GLY A 486 9.44 0.23 9.36
N GLN A 487 8.57 -0.79 9.46
CA GLN A 487 8.58 -1.79 10.53
C GLN A 487 7.96 -3.10 10.01
N PHE A 488 8.30 -4.21 10.64
CA PHE A 488 7.55 -5.46 10.46
C PHE A 488 6.56 -5.60 11.62
N LEU A 489 5.27 -5.73 11.31
CA LEU A 489 4.21 -5.85 12.31
C LEU A 489 3.97 -7.31 12.73
N GLY A 490 5.06 -8.03 13.00
CA GLY A 490 5.14 -9.45 13.26
C GLY A 490 5.95 -10.16 12.18
N LYS A 491 5.50 -11.36 11.75
CA LYS A 491 6.15 -12.11 10.68
C LYS A 491 5.81 -11.51 9.31
N PHE A 492 6.80 -10.98 8.62
CA PHE A 492 6.68 -10.47 7.27
C PHE A 492 7.26 -11.49 6.28
N GLU A 493 6.39 -12.17 5.54
CA GLU A 493 6.74 -13.17 4.52
C GLU A 493 6.74 -12.52 3.14
N TYR A 494 7.91 -12.24 2.60
CA TYR A 494 8.02 -11.63 1.28
C TYR A 494 8.34 -12.69 0.22
N ASN A 495 7.31 -13.13 -0.48
CA ASN A 495 7.42 -14.10 -1.56
C ASN A 495 7.61 -13.41 -2.91
N MET A 496 8.84 -13.31 -3.35
CA MET A 496 9.19 -12.82 -4.69
C MET A 496 9.16 -13.97 -5.69
N ALA A 497 7.95 -14.45 -6.02
CA ALA A 497 7.75 -15.65 -6.84
C ALA A 497 8.28 -15.53 -8.28
N LYS A 498 8.42 -14.30 -8.78
CA LYS A 498 8.87 -14.05 -10.15
C LYS A 498 10.39 -14.13 -10.24
N ALA A 499 10.90 -15.10 -10.98
CA ALA A 499 12.33 -15.24 -11.26
C ALA A 499 12.91 -13.98 -11.90
N GLY A 500 14.09 -13.57 -11.44
CA GLY A 500 14.77 -12.36 -11.93
C GLY A 500 14.15 -11.05 -11.48
N SER A 501 13.09 -11.06 -10.63
CA SER A 501 12.59 -9.83 -10.02
C SER A 501 13.59 -9.30 -8.98
N LEU A 502 13.65 -7.98 -8.88
CA LEU A 502 14.48 -7.26 -7.90
C LEU A 502 13.61 -6.26 -7.16
N ASP A 503 13.75 -6.20 -5.86
CA ASP A 503 13.21 -5.13 -5.03
C ASP A 503 14.29 -4.57 -4.10
N VAL A 504 14.18 -3.28 -3.78
CA VAL A 504 15.15 -2.56 -2.95
C VAL A 504 14.42 -1.87 -1.81
N TRP A 505 14.81 -2.20 -0.57
CA TRP A 505 14.30 -1.56 0.63
C TRP A 505 15.40 -0.76 1.31
N SER A 506 15.22 0.56 1.28
CA SER A 506 16.16 1.51 1.88
C SER A 506 15.65 2.21 3.14
N ASN A 507 14.38 2.00 3.50
CA ASN A 507 13.86 2.46 4.78
C ASN A 507 14.56 1.76 5.94
N ASP A 508 14.70 2.47 7.05
CA ASP A 508 15.10 1.90 8.33
C ASP A 508 13.93 1.16 8.94
N ILE A 509 14.08 -0.15 9.14
CA ILE A 509 13.02 -1.04 9.63
C ILE A 509 13.20 -1.25 11.12
N SER A 510 12.27 -0.73 11.93
CA SER A 510 12.35 -0.76 13.40
C SER A 510 11.35 -1.73 14.05
N ASN A 511 11.35 -1.82 15.39
CA ASN A 511 10.41 -2.60 16.21
C ASN A 511 9.57 -1.72 17.16
N VAL A 512 9.65 -0.40 17.03
CA VAL A 512 9.14 0.58 18.00
C VAL A 512 7.65 0.41 18.27
N ALA A 513 6.83 0.24 17.22
CA ALA A 513 5.38 0.07 17.38
C ALA A 513 5.02 -1.25 18.08
N LEU A 514 5.75 -2.33 17.81
CA LEU A 514 5.50 -3.62 18.49
C LEU A 514 5.87 -3.56 19.97
N ASP A 515 6.92 -2.82 20.34
CA ASP A 515 7.29 -2.59 21.73
C ASP A 515 6.21 -1.79 22.47
N GLN A 516 5.67 -0.74 21.84
CA GLN A 516 4.54 0.02 22.35
C GLN A 516 3.29 -0.87 22.49
N ARG A 517 2.95 -1.63 21.43
CA ARG A 517 1.79 -2.52 21.44
C ARG A 517 1.86 -3.55 22.56
N LYS A 518 3.05 -4.13 22.77
CA LYS A 518 3.27 -5.08 23.86
C LYS A 518 2.98 -4.48 25.22
N ALA A 519 3.47 -3.27 25.48
CA ALA A 519 3.26 -2.58 26.75
C ALA A 519 1.76 -2.30 27.00
N GLU A 520 1.04 -1.88 25.94
CA GLU A 520 -0.42 -1.63 26.03
C GLU A 520 -1.23 -2.92 26.21
N ASP A 521 -0.92 -3.97 25.47
CA ASP A 521 -1.54 -5.27 25.60
C ASP A 521 -1.30 -5.89 27.00
N ASP A 522 -0.09 -5.72 27.56
CA ASP A 522 0.24 -6.15 28.92
C ASP A 522 -0.57 -5.38 29.97
N ALA A 523 -0.76 -4.07 29.80
CA ALA A 523 -1.57 -3.23 30.67
C ALA A 523 -3.06 -3.63 30.62
N TRP A 524 -3.60 -3.83 29.41
CA TRP A 524 -5.00 -4.25 29.25
C TRP A 524 -5.28 -5.64 29.87
N MET A 525 -4.40 -6.62 29.62
CA MET A 525 -4.52 -7.95 30.23
C MET A 525 -4.53 -7.90 31.76
N LYS A 526 -3.71 -7.04 32.34
CA LYS A 526 -3.68 -6.83 33.78
C LYS A 526 -4.99 -6.21 34.29
N ALA A 527 -5.52 -5.22 33.57
CA ALA A 527 -6.77 -4.54 33.96
C ALA A 527 -8.00 -5.44 33.84
N THR A 528 -8.05 -6.31 32.83
CA THR A 528 -9.18 -7.18 32.52
C THR A 528 -9.09 -8.56 33.15
N ALA A 529 -8.07 -8.86 33.95
CA ALA A 529 -7.83 -10.19 34.49
C ALA A 529 -7.90 -11.29 33.40
N ASP A 530 -7.11 -11.11 32.34
CA ASP A 530 -7.04 -12.00 31.16
C ASP A 530 -8.34 -12.11 30.34
N GLY A 531 -9.11 -11.04 30.29
CA GLY A 531 -10.34 -10.96 29.50
C GLY A 531 -11.60 -11.52 30.18
N THR A 532 -11.50 -11.90 31.44
CA THR A 532 -12.66 -12.42 32.23
C THR A 532 -13.40 -11.34 33.00
N LYS A 533 -12.86 -10.13 33.03
CA LYS A 533 -13.41 -9.00 33.80
C LYS A 533 -13.42 -7.74 32.92
N LEU A 534 -14.47 -6.96 33.00
CA LEU A 534 -14.51 -5.66 32.31
C LEU A 534 -13.49 -4.69 32.90
N ALA A 535 -12.83 -3.91 32.06
CA ALA A 535 -11.76 -3.00 32.46
C ALA A 535 -12.21 -1.96 33.49
N TYR A 536 -13.45 -1.52 33.42
CA TYR A 536 -14.06 -0.52 34.32
C TYR A 536 -14.91 -1.13 35.42
N GLY A 537 -15.00 -2.44 35.57
CA GLY A 537 -15.64 -3.14 36.73
C GLY A 537 -17.16 -3.17 36.76
N GLU A 538 -17.84 -2.12 36.30
CA GLU A 538 -19.28 -2.00 36.24
C GLU A 538 -19.78 -1.78 34.83
N ILE A 539 -20.93 -2.37 34.49
CA ILE A 539 -21.58 -2.13 33.20
C ILE A 539 -22.54 -0.97 33.35
N ILE A 540 -22.31 0.01 32.55
CA ILE A 540 -23.03 1.26 32.52
C ILE A 540 -24.36 1.07 31.77
N THR A 541 -25.41 1.73 32.24
CA THR A 541 -26.69 1.73 31.54
C THR A 541 -26.68 2.76 30.40
N GLY A 542 -27.42 2.49 29.33
CA GLY A 542 -27.49 3.38 28.17
C GLY A 542 -27.87 4.82 28.47
N LYS A 543 -28.47 5.07 29.57
CA LYS A 543 -28.86 6.39 30.07
C LYS A 543 -27.70 7.37 30.18
N ASP A 544 -26.48 6.90 30.48
CA ASP A 544 -25.32 7.76 30.72
C ASP A 544 -24.51 8.05 29.48
N PHE A 545 -24.81 7.41 28.32
CA PHE A 545 -24.01 7.42 27.11
C PHE A 545 -24.66 8.05 25.90
N VAL A 546 -25.80 8.64 26.09
CA VAL A 546 -26.59 9.21 25.00
C VAL A 546 -26.24 10.68 24.82
N VAL A 547 -25.65 11.05 23.69
CA VAL A 547 -25.36 12.43 23.31
C VAL A 547 -26.57 13.05 22.65
N LYS A 548 -26.88 14.27 23.04
CA LYS A 548 -27.83 15.11 22.33
C LYS A 548 -27.22 15.49 20.98
N ASP A 549 -27.89 15.19 19.88
CA ASP A 549 -27.54 15.88 18.65
C ASP A 549 -28.06 17.34 18.74
N GLY A 550 -27.67 18.18 17.78
CA GLY A 550 -27.90 19.63 17.88
C GLY A 550 -29.36 20.11 18.01
N ASP A 551 -30.35 19.23 18.06
CA ASP A 551 -31.75 19.52 18.33
C ASP A 551 -32.16 19.37 19.82
N GLY A 552 -31.27 18.81 20.58
CA GLY A 552 -31.20 19.09 22.00
C GLY A 552 -31.80 18.13 22.98
N GLU A 553 -32.58 17.06 22.72
CA GLU A 553 -33.13 16.25 23.82
C GLU A 553 -33.40 14.79 23.47
N GLY A 554 -32.56 13.87 23.95
CA GLY A 554 -32.91 12.47 24.04
C GLY A 554 -34.06 12.26 25.02
N THR A 555 -35.09 11.51 24.65
CA THR A 555 -36.26 11.24 25.51
C THR A 555 -35.95 10.14 26.56
N GLU A 556 -36.71 10.07 27.64
CA GLU A 556 -36.59 8.99 28.61
C GLU A 556 -36.86 7.61 27.99
N SER A 557 -37.71 7.57 26.95
CA SER A 557 -37.99 6.37 26.17
C SER A 557 -36.76 5.88 25.43
N ASP A 558 -35.99 6.78 24.83
CA ASP A 558 -34.75 6.44 24.12
C ASP A 558 -33.70 5.85 25.04
N ARG A 559 -33.60 6.39 26.25
CA ARG A 559 -32.67 5.92 27.27
C ARG A 559 -33.07 4.55 27.85
N THR A 560 -34.34 4.29 28.06
CA THR A 560 -34.83 3.05 28.66
C THR A 560 -34.86 1.89 27.71
N SER A 561 -35.00 2.13 26.38
CA SER A 561 -34.96 1.07 25.36
C SER A 561 -33.58 0.46 25.16
N HIS A 562 -32.52 1.06 25.71
CA HIS A 562 -31.11 0.69 25.52
C HIS A 562 -30.44 0.18 26.80
N ILE A 563 -31.19 -0.28 27.79
CA ILE A 563 -30.63 -0.95 28.96
C ILE A 563 -29.91 -2.23 28.52
N VAL A 564 -28.67 -2.34 28.93
CA VAL A 564 -27.81 -3.50 28.66
C VAL A 564 -28.25 -4.66 29.52
N GLY A 565 -28.60 -5.79 28.88
CA GLY A 565 -29.00 -7.02 29.54
C GLY A 565 -27.86 -8.02 29.73
N ASP A 566 -28.18 -9.19 30.27
CA ASP A 566 -27.19 -10.26 30.52
C ASP A 566 -26.65 -10.84 29.19
N HIS A 567 -27.46 -10.83 28.15
CA HIS A 567 -27.04 -11.24 26.78
C HIS A 567 -25.93 -10.36 26.22
N GLU A 568 -26.11 -9.07 26.21
CA GLU A 568 -25.17 -8.09 25.69
C GLU A 568 -23.86 -8.10 26.50
N LYS A 569 -23.96 -8.26 27.81
CA LYS A 569 -22.82 -8.40 28.73
C LYS A 569 -22.00 -9.64 28.43
N ALA A 570 -22.66 -10.78 28.22
CA ALA A 570 -21.97 -12.01 27.88
C ALA A 570 -21.31 -11.94 26.52
N THR A 571 -21.93 -11.26 25.54
CA THR A 571 -21.34 -11.01 24.24
C THR A 571 -20.07 -10.16 24.34
N LEU A 572 -20.08 -9.10 25.15
CA LEU A 572 -18.89 -8.28 25.39
C LEU A 572 -17.76 -9.08 26.07
N LEU A 573 -18.10 -9.90 27.09
CA LEU A 573 -17.11 -10.75 27.75
C LEU A 573 -16.53 -11.82 26.81
N ALA A 574 -17.32 -12.33 25.87
CA ALA A 574 -16.84 -13.23 24.83
C ALA A 574 -15.83 -12.50 23.91
N ALA A 575 -16.12 -11.28 23.49
CA ALA A 575 -15.19 -10.46 22.71
C ALA A 575 -13.88 -10.16 23.47
N TYR A 576 -13.97 -9.89 24.78
CA TYR A 576 -12.80 -9.71 25.64
C TYR A 576 -11.95 -10.99 25.74
N ALA A 577 -12.60 -12.14 25.85
CA ALA A 577 -11.90 -13.43 25.86
C ALA A 577 -11.17 -13.71 24.54
N GLU A 578 -11.77 -13.38 23.39
CA GLU A 578 -11.12 -13.45 22.06
C GLU A 578 -9.89 -12.54 21.98
N ARG A 579 -10.02 -11.29 22.43
CA ARG A 579 -8.89 -10.36 22.48
C ARG A 579 -7.78 -10.87 23.40
N ALA A 580 -8.13 -11.37 24.58
CA ALA A 580 -7.17 -11.96 25.51
C ALA A 580 -6.45 -13.16 24.90
N GLN A 581 -7.16 -14.02 24.16
CA GLN A 581 -6.57 -15.17 23.49
C GLN A 581 -5.60 -14.70 22.38
N ALA A 582 -5.98 -13.73 21.56
CA ALA A 582 -5.11 -13.16 20.52
C ALA A 582 -3.80 -12.59 21.12
N ILE A 583 -3.88 -11.93 22.26
CA ILE A 583 -2.69 -11.44 23.00
C ILE A 583 -1.82 -12.60 23.51
N LYS A 584 -2.44 -13.65 24.07
CA LYS A 584 -1.72 -14.85 24.52
C LYS A 584 -1.00 -15.53 23.36
N ASP A 585 -1.63 -15.63 22.20
CA ASP A 585 -1.06 -16.22 21.00
C ASP A 585 0.14 -15.41 20.50
N LYS A 586 0.03 -14.06 20.50
CA LYS A 586 1.16 -13.18 20.18
C LYS A 586 2.32 -13.37 21.15
N ARG A 587 2.05 -13.49 22.48
CA ARG A 587 3.10 -13.74 23.48
C ARG A 587 3.76 -15.10 23.33
N ALA A 588 3.00 -16.13 22.97
CA ALA A 588 3.50 -17.48 22.76
C ALA A 588 4.40 -17.59 21.52
N ASN A 589 4.27 -16.67 20.57
CA ASN A 589 5.07 -16.62 19.37
C ASN A 589 6.32 -15.75 19.57
N ASP A 590 7.34 -16.31 20.22
CA ASP A 590 8.61 -15.63 20.53
C ASP A 590 9.33 -15.03 19.31
N ASN A 591 9.04 -15.54 18.10
CA ASN A 591 9.74 -15.14 16.88
C ASN A 591 8.98 -14.09 16.05
N ALA A 592 7.68 -13.86 16.30
CA ALA A 592 6.91 -12.97 15.45
C ALA A 592 5.74 -12.25 16.16
N GLY A 593 5.45 -12.50 17.42
CA GLY A 593 4.32 -11.90 18.14
C GLY A 593 4.49 -10.39 18.34
N TYR A 594 5.57 -10.01 19.03
CA TYR A 594 5.97 -8.60 19.25
C TYR A 594 7.36 -8.31 18.71
N LYS A 595 7.87 -9.14 17.81
CA LYS A 595 9.16 -8.97 17.16
C LYS A 595 8.97 -8.99 15.65
N GLY A 596 9.38 -7.93 15.00
CA GLY A 596 9.40 -7.89 13.55
C GLY A 596 10.35 -8.94 13.00
N THR A 597 9.88 -9.81 12.11
CA THR A 597 10.61 -10.94 11.55
C THR A 597 10.49 -10.92 10.03
N LEU A 598 11.59 -11.14 9.32
CA LEU A 598 11.61 -11.25 7.87
C LEU A 598 11.79 -12.70 7.43
N VAL A 599 10.93 -13.15 6.51
CA VAL A 599 11.09 -14.39 5.75
C VAL A 599 11.09 -14.05 4.26
N LYS A 600 12.25 -14.12 3.62
CA LYS A 600 12.39 -13.94 2.17
C LYS A 600 12.18 -15.27 1.45
N GLN A 601 11.20 -15.30 0.56
CA GLN A 601 10.79 -16.46 -0.22
C GLN A 601 10.80 -16.17 -1.73
N GLY A 602 10.54 -17.21 -2.54
CA GLY A 602 10.47 -17.11 -4.00
C GLY A 602 11.84 -16.91 -4.65
N GLU A 603 11.86 -16.73 -5.96
CA GLU A 603 13.09 -16.77 -6.79
C GLU A 603 13.77 -15.42 -6.98
N GLY A 604 13.08 -14.32 -6.69
CA GLY A 604 13.57 -12.95 -6.88
C GLY A 604 14.65 -12.54 -5.86
N THR A 605 15.24 -11.39 -6.10
CA THR A 605 16.29 -10.77 -5.25
C THR A 605 15.70 -9.59 -4.47
N LEU A 606 15.89 -9.60 -3.15
CA LEU A 606 15.65 -8.46 -2.29
C LEU A 606 16.99 -7.85 -1.87
N VAL A 607 17.13 -6.53 -2.00
CA VAL A 607 18.29 -5.77 -1.50
C VAL A 607 17.83 -4.87 -0.36
N MET A 608 18.51 -4.94 0.78
CA MET A 608 18.21 -4.13 1.96
C MET A 608 19.39 -3.21 2.28
N THR A 609 19.15 -1.91 2.30
CA THR A 609 20.20 -0.90 2.50
C THR A 609 19.96 0.02 3.71
N GLY A 610 18.78 -0.04 4.35
CA GLY A 610 18.44 0.71 5.57
C GLY A 610 19.24 0.28 6.81
N ASN A 611 19.18 1.09 7.87
CA ASN A 611 19.73 0.73 9.21
C ASN A 611 18.59 0.08 10.01
N ASN A 612 18.56 -1.26 10.02
CA ASN A 612 17.42 -1.99 10.56
C ASN A 612 17.63 -2.39 12.03
N SER A 613 16.55 -2.22 12.80
CA SER A 613 16.54 -2.55 14.24
C SER A 613 15.34 -3.39 14.66
N TYR A 614 14.70 -4.08 13.71
CA TYR A 614 13.65 -5.04 14.05
C TYR A 614 14.22 -6.17 14.94
N ALA A 615 13.38 -6.68 15.84
CA ALA A 615 13.85 -7.52 16.95
C ALA A 615 13.78 -9.03 16.72
N GLY A 616 13.14 -9.47 15.64
CA GLY A 616 12.99 -10.89 15.30
C GLY A 616 14.05 -11.38 14.32
N THR A 617 13.82 -12.58 13.81
CA THR A 617 14.76 -13.30 12.95
C THR A 617 14.69 -12.87 11.48
N THR A 618 15.81 -13.12 10.77
CA THR A 618 15.88 -13.01 9.30
C THR A 618 16.12 -14.40 8.71
N THR A 619 15.22 -14.87 7.87
CA THR A 619 15.29 -16.17 7.21
C THR A 619 15.20 -16.00 5.69
N VAL A 620 16.07 -16.69 4.95
CA VAL A 620 16.03 -16.76 3.49
C VAL A 620 15.65 -18.18 3.09
N GLU A 621 14.42 -18.39 2.69
CA GLU A 621 13.87 -19.69 2.28
C GLU A 621 14.01 -19.92 0.77
N GLY A 622 14.12 -18.85 -0.03
CA GLY A 622 14.28 -18.96 -1.48
C GLY A 622 14.75 -17.66 -2.12
N GLY A 623 15.31 -17.76 -3.33
CA GLY A 623 15.90 -16.64 -4.05
C GLY A 623 17.06 -16.01 -3.31
N THR A 624 17.28 -14.73 -3.50
CA THR A 624 18.44 -14.03 -2.97
C THR A 624 18.05 -12.88 -2.04
N LEU A 625 18.67 -12.79 -0.89
CA LEU A 625 18.75 -11.61 -0.04
C LEU A 625 20.16 -11.04 -0.09
N LEU A 626 20.31 -9.80 -0.55
CA LEU A 626 21.53 -9.02 -0.43
C LEU A 626 21.30 -7.90 0.60
N ALA A 627 22.24 -7.69 1.50
CA ALA A 627 22.04 -6.67 2.53
C ALA A 627 23.36 -6.06 2.98
N PHE A 628 23.33 -4.82 3.44
CA PHE A 628 24.40 -4.34 4.30
C PHE A 628 24.32 -5.04 5.66
N ALA A 629 25.42 -5.16 6.36
CA ALA A 629 25.42 -5.81 7.66
C ALA A 629 24.51 -5.12 8.68
N GLU A 630 24.38 -3.79 8.60
CA GLU A 630 23.50 -2.97 9.42
C GLU A 630 22.04 -3.03 8.99
N SER A 631 21.76 -3.64 7.85
CA SER A 631 20.41 -3.84 7.35
C SER A 631 19.75 -5.12 7.83
N ILE A 632 20.44 -5.87 8.70
CA ILE A 632 19.87 -7.02 9.42
C ILE A 632 19.47 -6.56 10.82
N GLY A 633 18.35 -7.08 11.34
CA GLY A 633 17.83 -6.73 12.66
C GLY A 633 18.82 -6.87 13.81
N ILE A 634 18.41 -6.45 15.00
CA ILE A 634 19.32 -6.35 16.16
C ILE A 634 19.89 -7.66 16.68
N ASP A 635 19.30 -8.80 16.31
CA ASP A 635 19.85 -10.12 16.61
C ASP A 635 21.14 -10.43 15.81
N ASN A 636 21.40 -9.62 14.77
CA ASN A 636 22.57 -9.75 13.88
C ASN A 636 22.75 -11.18 13.34
N LYS A 637 21.64 -11.84 12.99
CA LYS A 637 21.65 -13.22 12.52
C LYS A 637 20.79 -13.41 11.27
N VAL A 638 21.33 -14.15 10.29
CA VAL A 638 20.61 -14.61 9.11
C VAL A 638 20.65 -16.13 9.05
N THR A 639 19.50 -16.75 8.84
CA THR A 639 19.39 -18.18 8.56
C THR A 639 19.03 -18.39 7.10
N VAL A 640 19.86 -19.11 6.36
CA VAL A 640 19.66 -19.43 4.95
C VAL A 640 19.23 -20.88 4.82
N GLN A 641 18.02 -21.12 4.30
CA GLN A 641 17.47 -22.45 4.10
C GLN A 641 17.89 -23.04 2.74
N ASN A 642 17.52 -24.31 2.50
CA ASN A 642 17.74 -24.95 1.21
C ASN A 642 17.10 -24.16 0.06
N GLY A 643 17.87 -23.81 -0.96
CA GLY A 643 17.43 -22.98 -2.08
C GLY A 643 17.52 -21.47 -1.84
N GLY A 644 17.71 -21.03 -0.60
CA GLY A 644 17.98 -19.63 -0.28
C GLY A 644 19.42 -19.23 -0.55
N LYS A 645 19.62 -17.95 -0.85
CA LYS A 645 20.95 -17.34 -1.07
C LYS A 645 21.05 -16.05 -0.26
N PHE A 646 22.19 -15.84 0.38
CA PHE A 646 22.43 -14.62 1.14
C PHE A 646 23.82 -14.06 0.86
N GLY A 647 23.88 -12.73 0.65
CA GLY A 647 25.13 -12.00 0.47
C GLY A 647 25.16 -10.70 1.25
N VAL A 648 26.36 -10.34 1.72
CA VAL A 648 26.62 -9.08 2.39
C VAL A 648 27.32 -8.14 1.43
N LEU A 649 26.82 -6.91 1.34
CA LEU A 649 27.38 -5.84 0.54
C LEU A 649 28.07 -4.79 1.42
N SER A 650 29.09 -4.13 0.89
CA SER A 650 29.65 -2.88 1.46
C SER A 650 29.29 -1.64 0.63
N SER A 651 28.81 -1.87 -0.58
CA SER A 651 28.27 -0.82 -1.45
C SER A 651 27.15 -1.41 -2.32
N TYR A 652 26.24 -0.55 -2.75
CA TYR A 652 25.17 -0.89 -3.67
C TYR A 652 24.83 0.32 -4.53
N ASN A 653 24.72 0.11 -5.83
CA ASN A 653 24.31 1.17 -6.75
C ASN A 653 22.78 1.25 -6.76
N ASP A 654 22.23 2.02 -5.84
CA ASP A 654 20.77 2.12 -5.64
C ASP A 654 20.12 2.95 -6.76
N GLN A 655 19.61 2.26 -7.74
CA GLN A 655 18.92 2.86 -8.88
C GLN A 655 17.49 3.30 -8.53
N PHE A 656 16.90 2.69 -7.52
CA PHE A 656 15.51 2.93 -7.18
C PHE A 656 15.35 4.16 -6.29
N THR A 657 16.05 4.20 -5.18
CA THR A 657 15.92 5.28 -4.18
C THR A 657 16.87 6.44 -4.45
N MET A 658 18.13 6.14 -4.81
CA MET A 658 19.20 7.12 -4.94
C MET A 658 19.54 7.49 -6.38
N LYS A 659 18.74 7.02 -7.35
CA LYS A 659 18.88 7.35 -8.77
C LYS A 659 20.29 7.14 -9.32
N GLY A 660 20.85 5.99 -9.02
CA GLY A 660 22.18 5.61 -9.53
C GLY A 660 23.34 6.09 -8.66
N GLN A 661 23.07 6.69 -7.52
CA GLN A 661 24.12 6.97 -6.55
C GLN A 661 24.57 5.70 -5.85
N LEU A 662 25.89 5.57 -5.69
CA LEU A 662 26.45 4.48 -4.90
C LEU A 662 26.20 4.72 -3.43
N VAL A 663 25.42 3.84 -2.80
CA VAL A 663 25.28 3.80 -1.35
C VAL A 663 26.42 2.96 -0.80
N SER A 664 27.27 3.51 0.02
CA SER A 664 28.38 2.79 0.66
C SER A 664 28.28 2.91 2.16
N LYS A 665 28.57 1.81 2.85
CA LYS A 665 28.75 1.80 4.29
C LYS A 665 30.16 1.31 4.61
N GLU A 666 30.76 1.84 5.66
CA GLU A 666 32.05 1.34 6.14
C GLU A 666 31.99 -0.15 6.35
N ALA A 667 33.11 -0.84 6.11
CA ALA A 667 33.20 -2.30 6.21
C ALA A 667 32.50 -2.82 7.45
N ALA A 668 31.61 -3.78 7.24
CA ALA A 668 30.77 -4.38 8.28
C ALA A 668 31.61 -4.74 9.50
N THR A 669 31.21 -4.28 10.67
CA THR A 669 32.01 -4.33 11.91
C THR A 669 32.08 -5.72 12.53
N GLY A 670 31.75 -6.78 11.80
CA GLY A 670 31.90 -8.16 12.21
C GLY A 670 30.98 -8.60 13.37
N LYS A 671 29.72 -8.20 13.36
CA LYS A 671 28.69 -8.67 14.31
C LYS A 671 27.77 -9.72 13.70
N LEU A 672 27.60 -9.70 12.38
CA LEU A 672 26.64 -10.53 11.68
C LEU A 672 27.04 -11.99 11.67
N LYS A 673 26.11 -12.86 12.06
CA LYS A 673 26.23 -14.32 12.02
C LYS A 673 25.38 -14.87 10.89
N VAL A 674 25.92 -15.77 10.09
CA VAL A 674 25.24 -16.39 8.95
C VAL A 674 25.22 -17.90 9.14
N ASP A 675 24.02 -18.47 9.32
CA ASP A 675 23.81 -19.91 9.40
C ASP A 675 23.20 -20.42 8.09
N ILE A 676 23.91 -21.29 7.39
CA ILE A 676 23.54 -21.81 6.08
C ILE A 676 23.19 -23.28 6.21
N ALA A 677 21.93 -23.64 5.95
CA ALA A 677 21.47 -25.01 5.91
C ALA A 677 22.03 -25.75 4.67
N ASN A 678 21.97 -27.09 4.68
CA ASN A 678 22.35 -27.88 3.52
C ASN A 678 21.49 -27.43 2.29
N GLY A 679 22.16 -27.12 1.19
CA GLY A 679 21.55 -26.62 -0.03
C GLY A 679 21.38 -25.09 -0.09
N GLY A 680 21.64 -24.37 1.00
CA GLY A 680 21.76 -22.91 0.99
C GLY A 680 23.07 -22.42 0.40
N THR A 681 23.14 -21.16 -0.02
CA THR A 681 24.28 -20.59 -0.74
C THR A 681 24.74 -19.27 -0.10
N LEU A 682 26.06 -19.11 0.08
CA LEU A 682 26.68 -17.84 0.41
C LEU A 682 27.01 -17.08 -0.88
N VAL A 683 26.49 -15.87 -1.01
CA VAL A 683 26.84 -14.97 -2.11
C VAL A 683 28.01 -14.09 -1.69
N ILE A 684 29.06 -14.09 -2.48
CA ILE A 684 30.25 -13.22 -2.30
C ILE A 684 30.20 -12.16 -3.38
N ASP A 685 30.07 -10.92 -2.97
CA ASP A 685 30.13 -9.80 -3.89
C ASP A 685 31.58 -9.42 -4.22
N ALA A 686 31.92 -9.51 -5.49
CA ALA A 686 33.29 -9.30 -5.97
C ALA A 686 33.72 -7.82 -5.97
N ALA A 687 32.81 -6.90 -5.68
CA ALA A 687 33.10 -5.46 -5.54
C ALA A 687 33.04 -4.97 -4.09
N SER A 688 32.64 -5.84 -3.15
CA SER A 688 32.48 -5.49 -1.74
C SER A 688 33.64 -5.97 -0.89
N ASN A 689 33.95 -5.21 0.18
CA ASN A 689 34.90 -5.62 1.24
C ASN A 689 34.12 -5.79 2.54
N VAL A 690 33.98 -7.04 2.98
CA VAL A 690 33.04 -7.41 4.05
C VAL A 690 33.77 -8.16 5.16
N ILE A 691 33.43 -7.81 6.42
CA ILE A 691 33.83 -8.56 7.62
C ILE A 691 32.56 -8.92 8.39
N VAL A 692 32.28 -10.22 8.56
CA VAL A 692 31.19 -10.73 9.41
C VAL A 692 31.74 -11.39 10.67
N ASP A 693 30.89 -11.66 11.66
CA ASP A 693 31.28 -12.39 12.87
C ASP A 693 31.65 -13.83 12.52
N SER A 694 30.71 -14.57 11.97
CA SER A 694 30.88 -15.98 11.64
C SER A 694 29.95 -16.43 10.50
N VAL A 695 30.38 -17.46 9.80
CA VAL A 695 29.58 -18.23 8.84
C VAL A 695 29.62 -19.70 9.19
N THR A 696 28.46 -20.33 9.31
CA THR A 696 28.33 -21.76 9.60
C THR A 696 27.61 -22.45 8.45
N PHE A 697 28.20 -23.45 7.83
CA PHE A 697 27.54 -24.34 6.89
C PHE A 697 27.17 -25.65 7.60
N ASN A 698 25.88 -25.99 7.52
CA ASN A 698 25.32 -27.24 8.05
C ASN A 698 25.18 -28.30 6.95
N GLY A 699 26.12 -28.32 5.98
CA GLY A 699 26.14 -29.20 4.83
C GLY A 699 27.24 -28.80 3.85
N ASP A 700 27.02 -29.07 2.56
CA ASP A 700 27.94 -28.68 1.50
C ASP A 700 28.08 -27.17 1.41
N LYS A 701 29.33 -26.70 1.25
CA LYS A 701 29.63 -25.28 1.09
C LYS A 701 29.36 -24.86 -0.36
N LYS A 702 28.34 -24.08 -0.57
CA LYS A 702 27.99 -23.51 -1.88
C LYS A 702 28.23 -22.01 -1.92
N PHE A 703 28.88 -21.57 -2.98
CA PHE A 703 29.19 -20.16 -3.20
C PHE A 703 28.65 -19.68 -4.54
N GLU A 704 28.18 -18.44 -4.57
CA GLU A 704 27.80 -17.72 -5.78
C GLU A 704 28.47 -16.35 -5.78
N LEU A 705 28.84 -15.82 -6.95
CA LEU A 705 29.42 -14.49 -7.07
C LEU A 705 28.36 -13.46 -7.44
N SER A 706 28.51 -12.24 -6.94
CA SER A 706 27.73 -11.05 -7.29
C SER A 706 28.66 -9.90 -7.70
N LEU A 707 28.13 -8.96 -8.46
CA LEU A 707 28.77 -7.68 -8.80
C LEU A 707 27.89 -6.49 -8.40
N GLU A 708 26.86 -6.71 -7.58
CA GLU A 708 25.88 -5.70 -7.18
C GLU A 708 26.50 -4.55 -6.35
N GLY A 709 27.66 -4.80 -5.74
CA GLY A 709 28.42 -3.76 -5.05
C GLY A 709 29.20 -2.83 -5.96
N ALA A 710 29.28 -3.11 -7.29
CA ALA A 710 29.97 -2.28 -8.24
C ALA A 710 28.99 -1.26 -8.87
N ASP A 711 29.40 0.01 -8.95
CA ASP A 711 28.68 0.98 -9.75
C ASP A 711 28.97 0.82 -11.26
N GLY A 712 28.09 1.40 -12.07
CA GLY A 712 28.23 1.35 -13.52
C GLY A 712 29.53 1.94 -14.04
N SER A 713 30.09 2.94 -13.36
CA SER A 713 31.34 3.56 -13.75
C SER A 713 32.55 2.65 -13.48
N THR A 714 32.54 1.95 -12.37
CA THR A 714 33.58 0.95 -12.04
C THR A 714 33.55 -0.22 -13.04
N LEU A 715 32.36 -0.74 -13.35
CA LEU A 715 32.18 -1.82 -14.33
C LEU A 715 32.61 -1.37 -15.73
N ALA A 716 32.22 -0.15 -16.16
CA ALA A 716 32.65 0.41 -17.44
C ALA A 716 34.15 0.61 -17.52
N ALA A 717 34.78 1.12 -16.45
CA ALA A 717 36.24 1.34 -16.42
C ALA A 717 37.03 0.03 -16.63
N VAL A 718 36.59 -1.08 -15.99
CA VAL A 718 37.19 -2.39 -16.21
C VAL A 718 36.86 -2.94 -17.60
N PHE A 719 35.61 -2.78 -18.04
CA PHE A 719 35.18 -3.25 -19.37
C PHE A 719 35.90 -2.56 -20.49
N ASN A 720 36.17 -1.26 -20.38
CA ASN A 720 36.85 -0.44 -21.37
C ASN A 720 38.40 -0.46 -21.25
N GLY A 721 38.93 -1.17 -20.24
CA GLY A 721 40.40 -1.30 -20.03
C GLY A 721 41.05 -0.10 -19.35
N GLU A 722 40.27 0.80 -18.74
CA GLU A 722 40.76 1.93 -17.95
C GLU A 722 41.24 1.48 -16.57
N LYS A 723 40.72 0.35 -16.11
CA LYS A 723 41.06 -0.32 -14.84
C LYS A 723 41.28 -1.80 -15.10
N ASP A 724 42.24 -2.41 -14.41
CA ASP A 724 42.63 -3.79 -14.68
C ASP A 724 41.60 -4.82 -14.18
N ALA A 725 41.02 -4.61 -13.00
CA ALA A 725 40.12 -5.56 -12.37
C ALA A 725 39.21 -4.95 -11.32
N ILE A 726 38.16 -5.71 -10.98
CA ILE A 726 37.30 -5.51 -9.79
C ILE A 726 37.75 -6.50 -8.75
N THR A 727 37.99 -6.08 -7.52
CA THR A 727 38.42 -6.96 -6.43
C THR A 727 37.67 -6.70 -5.15
N GLY A 728 37.08 -7.77 -4.59
CA GLY A 728 36.37 -7.76 -3.32
C GLY A 728 36.97 -8.79 -2.34
N SER A 729 36.62 -8.64 -1.07
CA SER A 729 37.06 -9.54 0.00
C SER A 729 35.93 -9.84 0.99
N PHE A 730 35.97 -11.05 1.53
CA PHE A 730 35.05 -11.49 2.56
C PHE A 730 35.82 -12.17 3.71
N GLU A 731 35.59 -11.76 4.95
CA GLU A 731 36.19 -12.32 6.12
C GLU A 731 35.14 -12.70 7.18
N ALA A 732 35.18 -13.93 7.69
CA ALA A 732 34.41 -14.40 8.85
C ALA A 732 35.35 -14.46 10.05
N LYS A 733 35.50 -13.36 10.78
CA LYS A 733 36.60 -13.08 11.69
C LYS A 733 36.74 -14.07 12.87
N ASN A 734 35.60 -14.64 13.32
CA ASN A 734 35.57 -15.60 14.43
C ASN A 734 35.53 -17.06 14.00
N ASN A 735 35.49 -17.36 12.70
CA ASN A 735 35.73 -18.71 12.21
C ASN A 735 37.21 -19.05 12.39
N LYS A 736 37.48 -20.28 12.80
CA LYS A 736 38.86 -20.76 12.94
C LYS A 736 39.43 -21.10 11.57
N ALA A 737 40.74 -20.96 11.42
CA ALA A 737 41.40 -21.33 10.17
C ALA A 737 41.19 -22.82 9.83
N GLU A 738 41.08 -23.67 10.85
CA GLU A 738 40.80 -25.09 10.72
C GLU A 738 39.41 -25.42 10.16
N ASP A 739 38.44 -24.48 10.22
CA ASP A 739 37.08 -24.63 9.64
C ASP A 739 37.14 -24.68 8.10
N LYS A 740 38.26 -24.23 7.51
CA LYS A 740 38.54 -24.24 6.07
C LYS A 740 37.33 -23.67 5.27
N LEU A 741 36.76 -22.58 5.76
CA LEU A 741 35.48 -22.02 5.29
C LEU A 741 35.49 -21.82 3.77
N PHE A 742 36.59 -21.28 3.21
CA PHE A 742 36.70 -20.91 1.79
C PHE A 742 37.68 -21.79 0.99
N ASP A 743 38.09 -22.94 1.51
CA ASP A 743 39.10 -23.78 0.83
C ASP A 743 38.65 -24.24 -0.58
N ASN A 744 37.33 -24.40 -0.82
CA ASN A 744 36.80 -24.84 -2.09
C ASN A 744 36.43 -23.64 -3.04
N LEU A 745 36.58 -22.39 -2.59
CA LEU A 745 36.20 -21.24 -3.38
C LEU A 745 36.88 -21.20 -4.74
N ASN A 746 38.15 -21.56 -4.82
CA ASN A 746 38.94 -21.60 -6.07
C ASN A 746 38.39 -22.57 -7.12
N ALA A 747 37.77 -23.69 -6.67
CA ALA A 747 37.22 -24.71 -7.54
C ALA A 747 35.78 -24.37 -7.98
N GLU A 748 35.04 -23.66 -7.15
CA GLU A 748 33.60 -23.37 -7.33
C GLU A 748 33.31 -21.97 -7.81
N ALA A 749 34.23 -21.01 -7.65
CA ALA A 749 34.07 -19.66 -8.14
C ALA A 749 34.21 -19.62 -9.68
N LYS A 750 33.15 -20.00 -10.38
CA LYS A 750 33.05 -19.84 -11.84
C LYS A 750 32.35 -18.54 -12.13
N SER A 751 32.78 -17.88 -13.24
CA SER A 751 32.08 -16.71 -13.71
C SER A 751 30.78 -17.10 -14.39
N ASP A 752 29.64 -16.76 -13.78
CA ASP A 752 28.34 -16.83 -14.42
C ASP A 752 27.96 -15.55 -15.16
N PHE A 753 28.82 -14.53 -15.12
CA PHE A 753 28.58 -13.26 -15.80
C PHE A 753 28.87 -13.35 -17.31
N VAL A 754 28.14 -12.56 -18.09
CA VAL A 754 28.33 -12.49 -19.54
C VAL A 754 29.66 -11.81 -19.88
N PHE A 755 30.01 -10.72 -19.25
CA PHE A 755 31.09 -9.81 -19.59
C PHE A 755 32.35 -9.95 -18.74
N PHE A 756 32.29 -10.63 -17.60
CA PHE A 756 33.41 -10.74 -16.68
C PHE A 756 33.76 -12.19 -16.38
N ASP A 757 35.04 -12.46 -16.18
CA ASP A 757 35.56 -13.73 -15.69
C ASP A 757 36.31 -13.57 -14.39
N VAL A 758 36.35 -14.65 -13.62
CA VAL A 758 37.15 -14.74 -12.41
C VAL A 758 38.61 -14.87 -12.82
N ALA A 759 39.36 -13.80 -12.68
CA ALA A 759 40.80 -13.84 -12.88
C ALA A 759 41.52 -14.58 -11.74
N LYS A 760 41.02 -14.38 -10.54
CA LYS A 760 41.56 -15.04 -9.34
C LYS A 760 40.49 -15.11 -8.26
N ALA A 761 40.27 -16.31 -7.72
CA ALA A 761 39.57 -16.50 -6.46
C ALA A 761 40.51 -17.23 -5.51
N THR A 762 40.72 -16.70 -4.32
CA THR A 762 41.53 -17.30 -3.28
C THR A 762 40.74 -17.39 -2.01
N GLY A 763 40.71 -18.60 -1.42
CA GLY A 763 40.21 -18.84 -0.09
C GLY A 763 41.31 -19.43 0.79
N SER A 764 41.42 -18.91 2.01
CA SER A 764 42.36 -19.41 3.01
C SER A 764 41.73 -19.32 4.38
N GLY A 765 41.37 -20.45 4.93
CA GLY A 765 40.76 -20.53 6.25
C GLY A 765 39.42 -19.77 6.28
N ASN A 766 39.37 -18.61 6.93
CA ASN A 766 38.19 -17.76 7.13
C ASN A 766 38.16 -16.50 6.22
N LYS A 767 39.07 -16.40 5.25
CA LYS A 767 39.16 -15.26 4.33
C LYS A 767 39.03 -15.71 2.88
N ALA A 768 38.33 -14.91 2.09
CA ALA A 768 38.19 -15.03 0.66
C ALA A 768 38.53 -13.71 -0.05
N THR A 769 39.11 -13.82 -1.22
CA THR A 769 39.31 -12.67 -2.15
C THR A 769 38.92 -13.11 -3.55
N VAL A 770 38.14 -12.30 -4.25
CA VAL A 770 37.71 -12.54 -5.62
C VAL A 770 38.13 -11.36 -6.49
N THR A 771 38.87 -11.64 -7.58
CA THR A 771 39.26 -10.66 -8.56
C THR A 771 38.66 -11.05 -9.90
N MET A 772 37.98 -10.09 -10.54
CA MET A 772 37.30 -10.29 -11.82
C MET A 772 37.85 -9.33 -12.87
N THR A 773 37.98 -9.83 -14.08
CA THR A 773 38.44 -9.07 -15.24
C THR A 773 37.43 -9.20 -16.38
N LYS A 774 37.52 -8.30 -17.37
CA LYS A 774 36.74 -8.42 -18.60
C LYS A 774 37.06 -9.73 -19.31
N LYS A 775 36.06 -10.36 -19.90
CA LYS A 775 36.26 -11.47 -20.86
C LYS A 775 36.81 -10.98 -22.19
N ASP A 776 37.74 -11.76 -22.75
CA ASP A 776 38.28 -11.47 -24.06
C ASP A 776 37.22 -11.59 -25.19
N GLY A 777 37.22 -10.65 -26.12
CA GLY A 777 36.39 -10.71 -27.33
C GLY A 777 34.89 -10.51 -27.12
N ILE A 778 34.42 -10.15 -25.89
CA ILE A 778 33.02 -9.86 -25.60
C ILE A 778 32.74 -8.37 -25.67
N THR A 779 31.66 -7.98 -26.36
CA THR A 779 31.18 -6.60 -26.41
C THR A 779 29.65 -6.55 -26.23
N VAL A 780 29.09 -5.41 -25.82
CA VAL A 780 27.65 -5.24 -25.66
C VAL A 780 26.94 -5.24 -27.03
N GLU A 781 27.59 -4.74 -28.05
CA GLU A 781 27.07 -4.67 -29.43
C GLU A 781 26.76 -6.04 -30.04
N GLN A 782 27.40 -7.12 -29.56
CA GLN A 782 27.12 -8.49 -30.01
C GLN A 782 25.67 -8.93 -29.73
N PHE A 783 24.97 -8.28 -28.82
CA PHE A 783 23.58 -8.56 -28.46
C PHE A 783 22.57 -7.68 -29.18
N ALA A 784 23.05 -6.70 -29.94
CA ALA A 784 22.24 -5.79 -30.74
C ALA A 784 21.83 -6.42 -32.09
N LYS A 785 20.56 -6.23 -32.46
CA LYS A 785 19.96 -6.77 -33.70
C LYS A 785 19.89 -5.74 -34.81
N THR A 786 19.89 -4.45 -34.46
CA THR A 786 19.80 -3.33 -35.42
C THR A 786 21.02 -2.43 -35.32
N ALA A 787 21.24 -1.61 -36.32
CA ALA A 787 22.34 -0.62 -36.33
C ALA A 787 22.12 0.45 -35.22
N ASN A 788 20.88 0.71 -34.85
CA ASN A 788 20.57 1.67 -33.81
C ASN A 788 20.78 1.05 -32.40
N GLU A 789 20.34 -0.18 -32.19
CA GLU A 789 20.68 -0.94 -30.97
C GLU A 789 22.22 -1.03 -30.80
N GLN A 790 23.02 -1.19 -31.87
CA GLN A 790 24.49 -1.17 -31.79
C GLN A 790 25.04 0.16 -31.26
N ARG A 791 24.48 1.29 -31.72
CA ARG A 791 24.88 2.62 -31.22
C ARG A 791 24.52 2.80 -29.77
N ILE A 792 23.31 2.33 -29.36
CA ILE A 792 22.84 2.35 -27.96
C ILE A 792 23.77 1.48 -27.11
N ALA A 793 24.10 0.27 -27.55
CA ALA A 793 25.00 -0.64 -26.86
C ALA A 793 26.39 -0.02 -26.60
N SER A 794 26.98 0.62 -27.63
CA SER A 794 28.24 1.34 -27.49
C SER A 794 28.16 2.53 -26.55
N ALA A 795 27.08 3.31 -26.61
CA ALA A 795 26.86 4.44 -25.71
C ALA A 795 26.70 3.98 -24.27
N ILE A 796 25.93 2.90 -24.01
CA ILE A 796 25.74 2.33 -22.68
C ILE A 796 27.09 1.84 -22.15
N ALA A 797 27.85 1.06 -22.90
CA ALA A 797 29.14 0.52 -22.45
C ALA A 797 30.13 1.63 -22.06
N ALA A 798 30.03 2.79 -22.69
CA ALA A 798 30.91 3.94 -22.43
C ALA A 798 30.39 4.88 -21.31
N SER A 799 29.09 4.89 -21.03
CA SER A 799 28.48 5.95 -20.19
C SER A 799 28.78 5.83 -18.70
N GLY A 800 29.13 4.65 -18.21
CA GLY A 800 29.28 4.40 -16.79
C GLY A 800 27.98 4.61 -15.97
N SER A 801 26.83 4.62 -16.65
CA SER A 801 25.53 4.83 -16.05
C SER A 801 25.08 3.62 -15.24
N SER A 802 23.98 3.77 -14.56
CA SER A 802 23.33 2.66 -13.86
C SER A 802 22.92 1.52 -14.80
N LEU A 803 22.44 1.87 -15.98
CA LEU A 803 22.11 0.90 -17.02
C LEU A 803 23.36 0.13 -17.49
N THR A 804 24.53 0.80 -17.54
CA THR A 804 25.82 0.16 -17.76
C THR A 804 26.08 -0.90 -16.68
N GLY A 805 25.85 -0.53 -15.42
CA GLY A 805 25.99 -1.44 -14.29
C GLY A 805 25.15 -2.70 -14.45
N GLN A 806 23.87 -2.54 -14.79
CA GLN A 806 22.94 -3.66 -14.98
C GLN A 806 23.32 -4.56 -16.15
N ILE A 807 23.61 -3.98 -17.28
CA ILE A 807 24.00 -4.76 -18.47
C ILE A 807 25.30 -5.50 -18.24
N LEU A 808 26.32 -4.83 -17.69
CA LEU A 808 27.63 -5.42 -17.51
C LEU A 808 27.65 -6.48 -16.38
N SER A 809 26.74 -6.40 -15.41
CA SER A 809 26.60 -7.42 -14.34
C SER A 809 25.66 -8.57 -14.72
N THR A 810 25.14 -8.63 -15.94
CA THR A 810 24.20 -9.66 -16.40
C THR A 810 24.82 -11.06 -16.32
N LYS A 811 24.06 -12.02 -15.75
CA LYS A 811 24.46 -13.44 -15.71
C LYS A 811 24.11 -14.18 -17.00
N LYS A 812 24.78 -15.29 -17.26
CA LYS A 812 24.62 -16.10 -18.50
C LYS A 812 23.21 -16.64 -18.72
N ASP A 813 22.51 -16.99 -17.64
CA ASP A 813 21.12 -17.43 -17.68
C ASP A 813 20.12 -16.29 -18.02
N GLN A 814 20.59 -15.06 -17.91
CA GLN A 814 19.83 -13.83 -18.19
C GLN A 814 20.25 -13.11 -19.47
N VAL A 815 21.08 -13.74 -20.30
CA VAL A 815 21.68 -13.11 -21.49
C VAL A 815 20.66 -12.53 -22.47
N SER A 816 19.47 -13.13 -22.58
CA SER A 816 18.39 -12.62 -23.44
C SER A 816 17.92 -11.23 -23.04
N LEU A 817 18.04 -10.86 -21.75
CA LEU A 817 17.64 -9.56 -21.23
C LEU A 817 18.44 -8.41 -21.83
N ILE A 818 19.71 -8.64 -22.22
CA ILE A 818 20.54 -7.62 -22.84
C ILE A 818 19.92 -7.18 -24.17
N GLY A 819 19.61 -8.14 -25.05
CA GLY A 819 19.00 -7.87 -26.35
C GLY A 819 17.60 -7.24 -26.24
N ASP A 820 16.79 -7.71 -25.28
CA ASP A 820 15.46 -7.17 -25.03
C ASP A 820 15.52 -5.73 -24.47
N THR A 821 16.50 -5.43 -23.63
CA THR A 821 16.76 -4.07 -23.12
C THR A 821 17.16 -3.14 -24.25
N LEU A 822 18.10 -3.56 -25.12
CA LEU A 822 18.53 -2.77 -26.28
C LEU A 822 17.37 -2.50 -27.24
N ALA A 823 16.52 -3.50 -27.50
CA ALA A 823 15.34 -3.35 -28.36
C ALA A 823 14.32 -2.37 -27.78
N THR A 824 14.10 -2.41 -26.46
CA THR A 824 13.19 -1.47 -25.77
C THR A 824 13.70 -0.03 -25.87
N LEU A 825 15.00 0.17 -25.67
CA LEU A 825 15.63 1.49 -25.79
C LEU A 825 15.63 2.02 -27.25
N ASP A 826 15.66 1.13 -28.22
CA ASP A 826 15.55 1.50 -29.65
C ASP A 826 14.18 2.09 -29.96
N ASP A 827 13.11 1.47 -29.49
CA ASP A 827 11.73 1.94 -29.64
C ASP A 827 11.48 3.27 -28.92
N ASP A 828 11.95 3.42 -27.69
CA ASP A 828 11.79 4.65 -26.90
C ASP A 828 12.67 5.81 -27.37
N PHE A 829 13.88 5.53 -27.83
CA PHE A 829 14.82 6.55 -28.32
C PHE A 829 14.25 7.29 -29.53
N TYR A 830 13.63 6.59 -30.48
CA TYR A 830 13.02 7.22 -31.66
C TYR A 830 11.84 8.13 -31.28
N ALA A 831 11.00 7.72 -30.33
CA ALA A 831 9.89 8.54 -29.83
C ALA A 831 10.41 9.79 -29.12
N THR A 832 11.41 9.64 -28.27
CA THR A 832 12.01 10.74 -27.50
C THR A 832 12.85 11.69 -28.34
N ALA A 833 13.69 11.19 -29.24
CA ALA A 833 14.51 12.01 -30.14
C ALA A 833 13.64 12.81 -31.12
N ARG A 834 12.56 12.23 -31.63
CA ARG A 834 11.60 12.92 -32.49
C ARG A 834 10.85 14.03 -31.72
N ASN A 835 10.46 13.79 -30.49
CA ASN A 835 9.81 14.80 -29.64
C ASN A 835 10.78 15.94 -29.30
N ALA A 836 12.02 15.64 -28.95
CA ALA A 836 13.07 16.66 -28.73
C ALA A 836 13.37 17.50 -29.97
N LEU A 837 13.40 16.90 -31.15
CA LEU A 837 13.56 17.60 -32.42
C LEU A 837 12.34 18.49 -32.75
N VAL A 838 11.12 18.02 -32.46
CA VAL A 838 9.88 18.81 -32.66
C VAL A 838 9.82 19.98 -31.69
N VAL A 839 10.16 19.76 -30.43
CA VAL A 839 10.20 20.82 -29.40
C VAL A 839 11.28 21.85 -29.72
N ASN A 840 12.49 21.43 -30.14
CA ASN A 840 13.55 22.35 -30.57
C ASN A 840 13.17 23.11 -31.85
N ALA A 841 12.55 22.46 -32.84
CA ALA A 841 12.08 23.14 -34.04
C ALA A 841 10.95 24.16 -33.72
N THR A 842 10.07 23.84 -32.73
CA THR A 842 9.02 24.75 -32.31
C THR A 842 9.57 25.93 -31.48
N ALA A 843 10.61 25.69 -30.66
CA ALA A 843 11.29 26.74 -29.92
C ALA A 843 12.06 27.68 -30.84
N VAL A 844 12.79 27.16 -31.83
CA VAL A 844 13.47 27.96 -32.86
C VAL A 844 12.46 28.75 -33.70
N SER A 845 11.34 28.14 -34.09
CA SER A 845 10.26 28.83 -34.81
C SER A 845 9.66 29.98 -34.02
N ARG A 846 9.44 29.82 -32.72
CA ARG A 846 8.95 30.90 -31.84
C ARG A 846 9.98 32.02 -31.68
N THR A 847 11.26 31.70 -31.57
CA THR A 847 12.32 32.71 -31.41
C THR A 847 12.57 33.49 -32.69
N VAL A 848 12.23 32.94 -33.87
CA VAL A 848 12.40 33.60 -35.17
C VAL A 848 11.13 34.36 -35.58
N MET A 849 9.99 34.05 -35.05
CA MET A 849 8.68 34.65 -35.43
C MET A 849 8.19 35.74 -34.48
N ASP A 850 8.85 35.98 -33.34
CA ASP A 850 8.59 37.07 -32.40
C ASP A 850 9.86 37.96 -32.32
N PRO A 851 9.92 39.10 -33.08
CA PRO A 851 11.02 40.03 -33.02
C PRO A 851 11.02 40.92 -31.78
#